data_8629aa7666e610179e34f318c0e2bf24
#
_entry.id   8629aa7666e610179e34f318c0e2bf24
#
_cell.length_a   1.000
_cell.length_b   1.000
_cell.length_c   1.000
_cell.angle_alpha   90.00
_cell.angle_beta   90.00
_cell.angle_gamma   90.00
#
_symmetry.space_group_name_H-M   'P 1'
#
loop_
_entity.id
_entity.type
_entity.pdbx_description
1 polymer ?
#
loop_
_entity_poly.entity_id
_entity_poly.type
_entity_poly.pdbx_seq_one_letter_code
_entity_poly.pdbx_strand_id
1 'polypeptide(L)'
;MTDILFGNNNRPVLKLLAKRSLKAQKNTIAVLAIMLATLLFTSLFTIAISLQTAMQESNMRTTGTSAHAGIKRLSWEEYEKLSSDTGIKDIGYSIIIGNAVGDDFNKTPTELRYGDETYSELTFNTPDTGHLPEQKNEIATSRIVLDAMGLPDKVGTQMELTFTTDTDTFTDTFTLCGIWDGDAVAYRQTMLLSKAYTEQVAPVIHGETDGTTPPVGTGYIDAVMMMPTAWNIEKQALDVTSEYGLDERVSINDAYGMATVNLSSMLPLVTGIAVIFIAGYLLIYNVFYISIAQDIRFYGMLKTLGTTARQIRKIVYKKAIKLSLMGIPIGLLLGWPIGRLLLPAIVNMLTDDIRIVTTVNPLIFLVAIVFSAITVFISCQKPAILAAKVSPMEALHYIEQTGGKKKQRRSKHISTMMMAKNNLTRNKKKVMIVTLSFALSIVLLNSVYTYVTSFDFDKFVADFSLTDFTVSDTTVINNYAPYNTANVSQDFISQAESLNGLEDIGNIYLWTSKQPLSENDLARLQELSACSSDIANELENYRVRQEHGVNVYGLDDFPAEYVQVLDGELNTEQWKAGTGVYVTPLRMMGDGSLCLYKPGNQISVTQLDGTNKVYDVLAVVSIPSALQTPLQVDMGLDYIFPTNELLGNMVSADQPAMKTIFNVDEEHQLATENWLKNYTTNTDTALDYLSKVTLRQTFDGMINMYRLVGGALCAILALIGILNFINSMTTSILSRYGEIAMLQSVGMTGRQVKQMLIYEGIGYSILGLLGSLILSVIASLTVVRMMGAELTYFTWHFTLIPVFLCIIPLILITAIVPLVCYNKMAQKTVVERLRLAE
;
A
#
# COMPACT_ATOMS: atom_id res chain seq x y z
N MET A 1 53.06 -19.51 -14.20
CA MET A 1 54.27 -18.69 -14.36
C MET A 1 54.54 -18.23 -15.80
N THR A 2 53.55 -18.22 -16.69
CA THR A 2 53.71 -17.85 -18.12
C THR A 2 52.92 -16.60 -18.53
N ASP A 3 52.38 -15.83 -17.58
CA ASP A 3 51.58 -14.63 -17.88
C ASP A 3 52.38 -13.29 -17.83
N ILE A 4 53.68 -13.36 -17.54
CA ILE A 4 54.50 -12.18 -17.28
C ILE A 4 55.30 -11.69 -18.51
N LEU A 5 55.49 -12.56 -19.52
CA LEU A 5 56.46 -12.26 -20.60
C LEU A 5 55.85 -11.60 -21.86
N PHE A 6 54.54 -11.55 -22.06
CA PHE A 6 53.98 -10.85 -23.23
C PHE A 6 52.68 -10.11 -22.81
N GLY A 7 52.83 -8.85 -22.40
CA GLY A 7 51.76 -7.89 -22.26
C GLY A 7 51.12 -7.57 -23.62
N ASN A 8 50.52 -8.54 -24.26
CA ASN A 8 49.93 -8.43 -25.58
C ASN A 8 48.55 -7.75 -25.45
N ASN A 9 48.44 -6.50 -25.84
CA ASN A 9 47.17 -5.76 -25.82
C ASN A 9 46.24 -6.20 -26.96
N ASN A 10 45.66 -7.42 -26.84
CA ASN A 10 44.78 -8.03 -27.84
C ASN A 10 43.33 -7.48 -27.77
N ARG A 11 43.11 -6.26 -27.22
CA ARG A 11 41.81 -5.63 -27.14
C ARG A 11 41.07 -5.51 -28.49
N PRO A 12 41.74 -5.14 -29.63
CA PRO A 12 41.09 -5.07 -30.93
C PRO A 12 40.65 -6.44 -31.45
N VAL A 13 41.48 -7.47 -31.28
CA VAL A 13 41.21 -8.87 -31.70
C VAL A 13 40.00 -9.42 -30.90
N LEU A 14 40.01 -9.24 -29.58
CA LEU A 14 38.85 -9.64 -28.72
C LEU A 14 37.57 -8.93 -29.09
N LYS A 15 37.62 -7.66 -29.51
CA LYS A 15 36.49 -6.92 -30.00
C LYS A 15 35.98 -7.45 -31.35
N LEU A 16 36.88 -7.79 -32.25
CA LEU A 16 36.54 -8.37 -33.54
C LEU A 16 35.92 -9.79 -33.41
N LEU A 17 36.50 -10.63 -32.57
CA LEU A 17 35.98 -11.98 -32.29
C LEU A 17 34.59 -11.96 -31.64
N ALA A 18 34.38 -11.05 -30.67
CA ALA A 18 33.06 -10.82 -30.10
C ALA A 18 32.04 -10.30 -31.15
N LYS A 19 32.46 -9.47 -32.10
CA LYS A 19 31.60 -8.96 -33.20
C LYS A 19 31.27 -10.07 -34.22
N ARG A 20 32.24 -10.97 -34.56
CA ARG A 20 32.02 -12.12 -35.43
C ARG A 20 31.11 -13.17 -34.79
N SER A 21 31.29 -13.47 -33.50
CA SER A 21 30.41 -14.40 -32.79
C SER A 21 28.94 -13.91 -32.72
N LEU A 22 28.70 -12.58 -32.77
CA LEU A 22 27.37 -12.01 -32.87
C LEU A 22 26.73 -12.19 -34.26
N LYS A 23 27.54 -12.14 -35.35
CA LYS A 23 27.02 -12.32 -36.71
C LYS A 23 26.70 -13.78 -37.05
N ALA A 24 27.39 -14.72 -36.41
CA ALA A 24 27.33 -16.13 -36.78
C ALA A 24 26.08 -16.86 -36.38
N GLN A 25 25.31 -16.46 -35.36
CA GLN A 25 24.08 -17.17 -34.97
C GLN A 25 23.09 -16.35 -34.11
N LYS A 26 21.83 -16.59 -34.33
CA LYS A 26 20.61 -16.60 -33.49
C LYS A 26 20.72 -15.96 -32.09
N ASN A 27 21.27 -14.75 -32.04
CA ASN A 27 21.31 -13.96 -30.79
C ASN A 27 19.93 -13.34 -30.45
N THR A 28 18.94 -13.49 -31.33
CA THR A 28 17.57 -12.98 -31.16
C THR A 28 16.92 -13.46 -29.88
N ILE A 29 17.10 -14.73 -29.52
CA ILE A 29 16.55 -15.29 -28.27
C ILE A 29 17.22 -14.66 -27.02
N ALA A 30 18.52 -14.37 -27.09
CA ALA A 30 19.23 -13.74 -25.99
C ALA A 30 18.83 -12.25 -25.83
N VAL A 31 18.67 -11.53 -26.93
CA VAL A 31 18.12 -10.16 -26.90
C VAL A 31 16.71 -10.16 -26.36
N LEU A 32 15.84 -11.09 -26.82
CA LEU A 32 14.45 -11.23 -26.35
C LEU A 32 14.41 -11.55 -24.85
N ALA A 33 15.29 -12.42 -24.35
CA ALA A 33 15.35 -12.75 -22.93
C ALA A 33 15.76 -11.55 -22.07
N ILE A 34 16.76 -10.78 -22.50
CA ILE A 34 17.20 -9.57 -21.81
C ILE A 34 16.08 -8.51 -21.88
N MET A 35 15.47 -8.33 -23.05
CA MET A 35 14.37 -7.40 -23.27
C MET A 35 13.20 -7.72 -22.31
N LEU A 36 12.76 -8.97 -22.22
CA LEU A 36 11.66 -9.38 -21.35
C LEU A 36 11.97 -9.25 -19.86
N ALA A 37 13.19 -9.61 -19.46
CA ALA A 37 13.63 -9.39 -18.09
C ALA A 37 13.65 -7.88 -17.75
N THR A 38 14.17 -7.04 -18.66
CA THR A 38 14.18 -5.59 -18.48
C THR A 38 12.77 -5.00 -18.53
N LEU A 39 11.91 -5.47 -19.41
CA LEU A 39 10.48 -5.09 -19.46
C LEU A 39 9.81 -5.36 -18.12
N LEU A 40 9.99 -6.57 -17.55
CA LEU A 40 9.45 -6.92 -16.23
C LEU A 40 9.95 -5.98 -15.14
N PHE A 41 11.27 -5.72 -15.09
CA PHE A 41 11.84 -4.82 -14.09
C PHE A 41 11.33 -3.39 -14.27
N THR A 42 11.28 -2.89 -15.52
CA THR A 42 10.84 -1.53 -15.81
C THR A 42 9.36 -1.34 -15.48
N SER A 43 8.48 -2.27 -15.89
CA SER A 43 7.05 -2.17 -15.58
C SER A 43 6.80 -2.23 -14.07
N LEU A 44 7.50 -3.11 -13.35
CA LEU A 44 7.39 -3.19 -11.89
C LEU A 44 7.87 -1.92 -11.20
N PHE A 45 9.07 -1.42 -11.55
CA PHE A 45 9.59 -0.20 -10.94
C PHE A 45 8.77 1.03 -11.32
N THR A 46 8.19 1.07 -12.53
CA THR A 46 7.25 2.12 -12.92
C THR A 46 6.03 2.10 -12.00
N ILE A 47 5.39 0.95 -11.81
CA ILE A 47 4.23 0.83 -10.91
C ILE A 47 4.63 1.18 -9.47
N ALA A 48 5.69 0.57 -8.94
CA ALA A 48 6.10 0.74 -7.55
C ALA A 48 6.48 2.18 -7.21
N ILE A 49 7.36 2.81 -8.01
CA ILE A 49 7.82 4.18 -7.76
C ILE A 49 6.69 5.18 -8.02
N SER A 50 5.88 4.97 -9.06
CA SER A 50 4.77 5.88 -9.35
C SER A 50 3.67 5.78 -8.30
N LEU A 51 3.34 4.58 -7.82
CA LEU A 51 2.38 4.39 -6.74
C LEU A 51 2.89 5.01 -5.43
N GLN A 52 4.16 4.78 -5.09
CA GLN A 52 4.78 5.42 -3.93
C GLN A 52 4.73 6.96 -4.03
N THR A 53 5.06 7.52 -5.20
CA THR A 53 4.99 8.98 -5.42
C THR A 53 3.55 9.48 -5.31
N ALA A 54 2.57 8.76 -5.87
CA ALA A 54 1.15 9.12 -5.78
C ALA A 54 0.62 9.05 -4.34
N MET A 55 1.00 8.01 -3.59
CA MET A 55 0.64 7.90 -2.16
C MET A 55 1.30 8.99 -1.32
N GLN A 56 2.58 9.29 -1.56
CA GLN A 56 3.27 10.40 -0.89
C GLN A 56 2.60 11.74 -1.18
N GLU A 57 2.28 12.03 -2.42
CA GLU A 57 1.56 13.23 -2.84
C GLU A 57 0.16 13.28 -2.19
N SER A 58 -0.58 12.17 -2.19
CA SER A 58 -1.88 12.08 -1.54
C SER A 58 -1.77 12.36 -0.03
N ASN A 59 -0.79 11.76 0.65
CA ASN A 59 -0.57 12.03 2.08
C ASN A 59 -0.21 13.50 2.35
N MET A 60 0.63 14.13 1.50
CA MET A 60 0.93 15.55 1.60
C MET A 60 -0.32 16.41 1.47
N ARG A 61 -1.23 16.06 0.54
CA ARG A 61 -2.48 16.78 0.31
C ARG A 61 -3.51 16.54 1.41
N THR A 62 -3.58 15.32 1.93
CA THR A 62 -4.41 14.99 3.12
C THR A 62 -3.92 15.79 4.34
N THR A 63 -2.62 15.85 4.57
CA THR A 63 -2.01 16.65 5.65
C THR A 63 -2.14 18.17 5.39
N GLY A 64 -2.36 18.56 4.13
CA GLY A 64 -2.47 19.96 3.69
C GLY A 64 -1.12 20.66 3.48
N THR A 65 0.01 19.91 3.48
CA THR A 65 1.33 20.53 3.27
C THR A 65 2.36 19.58 2.65
N SER A 66 3.20 20.12 1.79
CA SER A 66 4.42 19.49 1.27
C SER A 66 5.64 19.73 2.16
N ALA A 67 5.53 20.51 3.23
CA ALA A 67 6.62 20.76 4.16
C ALA A 67 7.05 19.49 4.92
N HIS A 68 8.27 19.46 5.39
CA HIS A 68 8.83 18.33 6.14
C HIS A 68 8.29 18.25 7.57
N ALA A 69 8.07 19.39 8.20
CA ALA A 69 7.56 19.52 9.56
C ALA A 69 6.74 20.80 9.71
N GLY A 70 5.90 20.82 10.73
CA GLY A 70 5.15 22.00 11.10
C GLY A 70 5.13 22.20 12.61
N ILE A 71 4.96 23.43 13.05
CA ILE A 71 4.74 23.79 14.45
C ILE A 71 3.49 24.65 14.49
N LYS A 72 2.56 24.29 15.36
CA LYS A 72 1.28 25.00 15.51
C LYS A 72 1.29 25.92 16.73
N ARG A 73 0.54 27.01 16.60
CA ARG A 73 0.19 27.93 17.69
C ARG A 73 1.40 28.60 18.34
N LEU A 74 2.32 29.10 17.51
CA LEU A 74 3.45 29.91 17.93
C LEU A 74 3.02 31.35 18.23
N SER A 75 3.72 32.01 19.15
CA SER A 75 3.74 33.46 19.22
C SER A 75 4.67 34.07 18.17
N TRP A 76 4.61 35.40 17.98
CA TRP A 76 5.51 36.08 17.04
C TRP A 76 6.99 35.90 17.40
N GLU A 77 7.32 35.99 18.67
CA GLU A 77 8.68 35.86 19.17
C GLU A 77 9.23 34.45 19.02
N GLU A 78 8.40 33.42 19.23
CA GLU A 78 8.77 32.04 18.99
C GLU A 78 9.03 31.77 17.50
N TYR A 79 8.16 32.30 16.61
CA TYR A 79 8.35 32.22 15.17
C TYR A 79 9.63 32.96 14.71
N GLU A 80 9.89 34.17 15.23
CA GLU A 80 11.07 34.98 14.84
C GLU A 80 12.38 34.28 15.22
N LYS A 81 12.42 33.59 16.37
CA LYS A 81 13.57 32.75 16.77
C LYS A 81 13.78 31.61 15.77
N LEU A 82 12.72 30.87 15.42
CA LEU A 82 12.81 29.74 14.47
C LEU A 82 13.19 30.19 13.06
N SER A 83 12.60 31.30 12.58
CA SER A 83 12.86 31.79 11.23
C SER A 83 14.30 32.25 10.99
N SER A 84 15.04 32.54 12.06
CA SER A 84 16.44 32.92 12.01
C SER A 84 17.41 31.74 12.07
N ASP A 85 16.92 30.51 12.28
CA ASP A 85 17.76 29.32 12.45
C ASP A 85 18.29 28.81 11.10
N THR A 86 19.61 28.58 11.04
CA THR A 86 20.30 28.10 9.83
C THR A 86 20.07 26.60 9.55
N GLY A 87 19.52 25.86 10.50
CA GLY A 87 19.13 24.46 10.37
C GLY A 87 17.88 24.26 9.54
N ILE A 88 17.12 25.32 9.29
CA ILE A 88 15.92 25.33 8.45
C ILE A 88 16.29 25.86 7.07
N LYS A 89 15.86 25.14 6.02
CA LYS A 89 16.12 25.57 4.63
C LYS A 89 15.15 26.66 4.18
N ASP A 90 13.84 26.41 4.36
CA ASP A 90 12.76 27.33 4.03
C ASP A 90 11.70 27.24 5.14
N ILE A 91 11.13 28.37 5.54
CA ILE A 91 10.05 28.43 6.53
C ILE A 91 8.98 29.40 6.07
N GLY A 92 7.72 28.97 6.13
CA GLY A 92 6.55 29.82 5.89
C GLY A 92 5.65 29.85 7.10
N TYR A 93 4.85 30.90 7.26
CA TYR A 93 3.93 31.04 8.35
C TYR A 93 2.53 31.48 7.91
N SER A 94 1.56 31.11 8.74
CA SER A 94 0.20 31.62 8.67
C SER A 94 -0.26 32.13 10.02
N ILE A 95 -1.18 33.10 10.02
CA ILE A 95 -1.86 33.58 11.21
C ILE A 95 -3.30 33.04 11.17
N ILE A 96 -3.72 32.37 12.23
CA ILE A 96 -5.06 31.82 12.34
C ILE A 96 -6.05 32.97 12.59
N ILE A 97 -7.10 33.05 11.80
CA ILE A 97 -8.16 34.05 11.96
C ILE A 97 -9.38 33.40 12.60
N GLY A 98 -9.93 32.38 11.97
CA GLY A 98 -11.17 31.77 12.42
C GLY A 98 -11.65 30.63 11.53
N ASN A 99 -12.88 30.20 11.79
CA ASN A 99 -13.55 29.17 10.99
C ASN A 99 -14.78 29.79 10.30
N ALA A 100 -14.97 29.47 9.02
CA ALA A 100 -16.19 29.83 8.29
C ALA A 100 -17.39 29.12 8.90
N VAL A 101 -18.54 29.84 8.94
CA VAL A 101 -19.80 29.37 9.54
C VAL A 101 -20.92 29.51 8.53
N GLY A 102 -21.73 28.47 8.40
CA GLY A 102 -22.90 28.42 7.51
C GLY A 102 -23.03 27.01 6.92
N ASP A 103 -24.23 26.77 6.37
CA ASP A 103 -24.57 25.44 5.82
C ASP A 103 -23.66 25.01 4.68
N ASP A 104 -23.10 25.95 3.94
CA ASP A 104 -22.15 25.75 2.85
C ASP A 104 -20.85 25.08 3.33
N PHE A 105 -20.48 25.29 4.61
CA PHE A 105 -19.24 24.79 5.18
C PHE A 105 -19.39 23.50 5.99
N ASN A 106 -20.58 22.99 6.18
CA ASN A 106 -20.83 21.76 6.94
C ASN A 106 -20.06 20.56 6.35
N LYS A 107 -20.08 20.39 5.03
CA LYS A 107 -19.33 19.33 4.31
C LYS A 107 -17.98 19.78 3.76
N THR A 108 -17.68 21.06 3.83
CA THR A 108 -16.45 21.67 3.36
C THR A 108 -15.87 22.58 4.44
N PRO A 109 -15.44 21.99 5.60
CA PRO A 109 -14.89 22.78 6.70
C PRO A 109 -13.77 23.69 6.20
N THR A 110 -13.91 24.99 6.47
CA THR A 110 -13.02 26.00 5.88
C THR A 110 -12.46 26.93 6.96
N GLU A 111 -11.12 27.02 7.00
CA GLU A 111 -10.40 27.93 7.91
C GLU A 111 -10.00 29.21 7.20
N LEU A 112 -10.12 30.33 7.92
CA LEU A 112 -9.63 31.63 7.50
C LEU A 112 -8.25 31.88 8.07
N ARG A 113 -7.31 32.25 7.23
CA ARG A 113 -5.90 32.46 7.59
C ARG A 113 -5.30 33.62 6.80
N TYR A 114 -4.31 34.28 7.35
CA TYR A 114 -3.27 34.93 6.56
C TYR A 114 -2.15 33.92 6.32
N GLY A 115 -1.60 33.89 5.13
CA GLY A 115 -0.41 33.07 4.80
C GLY A 115 0.59 33.89 4.01
N ASP A 116 1.88 33.77 4.34
CA ASP A 116 2.94 34.33 3.50
C ASP A 116 3.11 33.50 2.20
N GLU A 117 3.93 33.98 1.28
CA GLU A 117 4.15 33.32 -0.01
C GLU A 117 4.72 31.91 0.15
N THR A 118 5.67 31.73 1.06
CA THR A 118 6.29 30.42 1.34
C THR A 118 5.28 29.43 1.97
N TYR A 119 4.46 29.90 2.92
CA TYR A 119 3.40 29.09 3.48
C TYR A 119 2.40 28.65 2.41
N SER A 120 1.93 29.60 1.60
CA SER A 120 0.95 29.34 0.55
C SER A 120 1.48 28.32 -0.49
N GLU A 121 2.77 28.41 -0.86
CA GLU A 121 3.40 27.43 -1.74
C GLU A 121 3.50 26.04 -1.11
N LEU A 122 3.97 25.97 0.12
CA LEU A 122 4.16 24.69 0.82
C LEU A 122 2.84 24.03 1.23
N THR A 123 1.74 24.78 1.34
CA THR A 123 0.41 24.26 1.71
C THR A 123 -0.55 24.13 0.53
N PHE A 124 -0.07 24.20 -0.70
CA PHE A 124 -0.86 24.07 -1.94
C PHE A 124 -1.95 25.13 -2.11
N ASN A 125 -1.82 26.30 -1.45
CA ASN A 125 -2.77 27.37 -1.46
C ASN A 125 -2.33 28.55 -2.35
N THR A 126 -1.42 28.31 -3.30
CA THR A 126 -0.98 29.32 -4.25
C THR A 126 -2.00 29.45 -5.38
N PRO A 127 -2.55 30.66 -5.65
CA PRO A 127 -3.49 30.87 -6.73
C PRO A 127 -2.90 30.50 -8.11
N ASP A 128 -3.64 29.71 -8.88
CA ASP A 128 -3.36 29.47 -10.30
C ASP A 128 -3.98 30.56 -11.19
N THR A 129 -4.97 31.28 -10.66
CA THR A 129 -5.64 32.38 -11.30
C THR A 129 -5.73 33.55 -10.32
N GLY A 130 -5.24 34.74 -10.71
CA GLY A 130 -5.19 35.92 -9.83
C GLY A 130 -3.91 36.01 -9.01
N HIS A 131 -4.02 36.46 -7.76
CA HIS A 131 -2.89 36.70 -6.85
C HIS A 131 -3.28 36.47 -5.39
N LEU A 132 -2.31 36.40 -4.49
CA LEU A 132 -2.56 36.41 -3.04
C LEU A 132 -3.15 37.73 -2.57
N PRO A 133 -3.97 37.76 -1.48
CA PRO A 133 -4.62 38.98 -1.01
C PRO A 133 -3.62 40.04 -0.54
N GLU A 134 -3.65 41.21 -1.17
CA GLU A 134 -2.83 42.37 -0.84
C GLU A 134 -3.67 43.48 -0.19
N GLN A 135 -4.88 43.74 -0.72
CA GLN A 135 -5.77 44.77 -0.20
C GLN A 135 -6.66 44.25 0.91
N LYS A 136 -7.08 45.12 1.80
CA LYS A 136 -7.82 44.76 3.05
C LYS A 136 -9.05 43.90 2.81
N ASN A 137 -9.80 44.16 1.75
CA ASN A 137 -11.03 43.44 1.43
C ASN A 137 -10.86 42.32 0.39
N GLU A 138 -9.62 41.90 0.14
CA GLU A 138 -9.34 40.80 -0.79
C GLU A 138 -9.32 39.47 -0.05
N ILE A 139 -9.77 38.42 -0.76
CA ILE A 139 -9.77 37.04 -0.32
C ILE A 139 -9.35 36.15 -1.48
N ALA A 140 -8.63 35.07 -1.17
CA ALA A 140 -8.31 34.00 -2.11
C ALA A 140 -8.74 32.65 -1.53
N THR A 141 -9.29 31.75 -2.37
CA THR A 141 -9.76 30.46 -1.92
C THR A 141 -9.75 29.41 -3.04
N SER A 142 -10.09 28.17 -2.68
CA SER A 142 -10.16 27.05 -3.62
C SER A 142 -11.49 27.02 -4.40
N ARG A 143 -11.47 26.39 -5.59
CA ARG A 143 -12.69 26.10 -6.37
C ARG A 143 -13.68 25.24 -5.58
N ILE A 144 -13.19 24.33 -4.73
CA ILE A 144 -14.04 23.51 -3.86
C ILE A 144 -14.91 24.38 -2.93
N VAL A 145 -14.31 25.41 -2.34
CA VAL A 145 -15.06 26.35 -1.48
C VAL A 145 -16.03 27.20 -2.28
N LEU A 146 -15.63 27.67 -3.48
CA LEU A 146 -16.53 28.42 -4.35
C LEU A 146 -17.74 27.59 -4.79
N ASP A 147 -17.51 26.32 -5.14
CA ASP A 147 -18.58 25.39 -5.50
C ASP A 147 -19.52 25.13 -4.32
N ALA A 148 -18.98 24.97 -3.09
CA ALA A 148 -19.79 24.81 -1.89
C ALA A 148 -20.69 26.03 -1.61
N MET A 149 -20.17 27.24 -1.82
CA MET A 149 -20.93 28.52 -1.68
C MET A 149 -21.81 28.83 -2.90
N GLY A 150 -21.79 28.01 -3.96
CA GLY A 150 -22.55 28.29 -5.20
C GLY A 150 -22.05 29.55 -5.95
N LEU A 151 -20.80 29.95 -5.75
CA LEU A 151 -20.21 31.15 -6.35
C LEU A 151 -19.45 30.82 -7.65
N PRO A 152 -19.41 31.78 -8.62
CA PRO A 152 -18.69 31.56 -9.87
C PRO A 152 -17.18 31.59 -9.67
N ASP A 153 -16.46 30.69 -10.38
CA ASP A 153 -14.99 30.64 -10.48
C ASP A 153 -14.44 31.82 -11.30
N LYS A 154 -14.51 33.02 -10.73
CA LYS A 154 -14.11 34.24 -11.41
C LYS A 154 -13.56 35.30 -10.45
N VAL A 155 -12.33 35.71 -10.66
CA VAL A 155 -11.71 36.84 -9.96
C VAL A 155 -12.56 38.08 -10.07
N GLY A 156 -12.75 38.80 -8.96
CA GLY A 156 -13.63 39.99 -8.84
C GLY A 156 -15.03 39.68 -8.33
N THR A 157 -15.37 38.38 -8.12
CA THR A 157 -16.63 37.98 -7.47
C THR A 157 -16.67 38.51 -6.03
N GLN A 158 -17.78 39.08 -5.64
CA GLN A 158 -18.01 39.47 -4.24
C GLN A 158 -18.66 38.34 -3.47
N MET A 159 -18.17 38.09 -2.27
CA MET A 159 -18.69 37.06 -1.36
C MET A 159 -18.91 37.66 0.03
N GLU A 160 -20.08 37.41 0.59
CA GLU A 160 -20.37 37.67 1.99
C GLU A 160 -20.00 36.42 2.80
N LEU A 161 -19.20 36.60 3.83
CA LEU A 161 -18.66 35.50 4.62
C LEU A 161 -18.90 35.78 6.11
N THR A 162 -19.50 34.80 6.78
CA THR A 162 -19.59 34.75 8.24
C THR A 162 -18.56 33.77 8.78
N PHE A 163 -17.80 34.20 9.79
CA PHE A 163 -16.80 33.37 10.43
C PHE A 163 -16.69 33.68 11.94
N THR A 164 -16.23 32.68 12.69
CA THR A 164 -16.04 32.80 14.15
C THR A 164 -14.56 32.78 14.50
N THR A 165 -14.19 33.63 15.41
CA THR A 165 -12.91 33.65 16.12
C THR A 165 -13.10 33.06 17.53
N ASP A 166 -12.06 33.08 18.37
CA ASP A 166 -12.23 32.66 19.77
C ASP A 166 -13.12 33.56 20.60
N THR A 167 -13.33 34.81 20.18
CA THR A 167 -14.04 35.82 20.97
C THR A 167 -15.31 36.32 20.30
N ASP A 168 -15.33 36.44 18.98
CA ASP A 168 -16.36 37.14 18.23
C ASP A 168 -16.78 36.41 16.95
N THR A 169 -17.93 36.76 16.43
CA THR A 169 -18.41 36.35 15.10
C THR A 169 -18.46 37.59 14.20
N PHE A 170 -17.86 37.46 13.02
CA PHE A 170 -17.81 38.53 12.02
C PHE A 170 -18.61 38.13 10.77
N THR A 171 -19.24 39.11 10.15
CA THR A 171 -19.81 38.98 8.80
C THR A 171 -19.34 40.15 7.97
N ASP A 172 -18.52 39.86 6.96
CA ASP A 172 -17.93 40.89 6.10
C ASP A 172 -18.01 40.48 4.62
N THR A 173 -17.90 41.48 3.74
CA THR A 173 -17.91 41.27 2.29
C THR A 173 -16.48 41.40 1.72
N PHE A 174 -16.08 40.40 0.98
CA PHE A 174 -14.75 40.35 0.36
C PHE A 174 -14.85 40.25 -1.16
N THR A 175 -13.77 40.67 -1.83
CA THR A 175 -13.59 40.54 -3.28
C THR A 175 -12.60 39.40 -3.56
N LEU A 176 -12.99 38.42 -4.32
CA LEU A 176 -12.17 37.31 -4.70
C LEU A 176 -11.02 37.77 -5.59
N CYS A 177 -9.75 37.61 -5.15
CA CYS A 177 -8.55 38.07 -5.89
C CYS A 177 -7.71 36.88 -6.40
N GLY A 178 -7.85 35.70 -5.82
CA GLY A 178 -7.08 34.53 -6.19
C GLY A 178 -7.85 33.23 -6.03
N ILE A 179 -7.58 32.30 -6.94
CA ILE A 179 -8.28 31.02 -7.01
C ILE A 179 -7.25 29.90 -7.27
N TRP A 180 -7.42 28.74 -6.58
CA TRP A 180 -6.68 27.51 -6.85
C TRP A 180 -7.62 26.31 -6.87
N ASP A 181 -7.14 25.16 -7.36
CA ASP A 181 -8.00 23.97 -7.49
C ASP A 181 -8.57 23.43 -6.17
N GLY A 182 -7.78 23.50 -5.08
CA GLY A 182 -8.08 22.84 -3.82
C GLY A 182 -7.85 21.32 -3.86
N ASP A 183 -7.98 20.69 -2.73
CA ASP A 183 -7.83 19.24 -2.58
C ASP A 183 -9.01 18.64 -1.79
N ALA A 184 -9.77 17.76 -2.44
CA ALA A 184 -10.92 17.11 -1.82
C ALA A 184 -10.53 16.15 -0.67
N VAL A 185 -9.28 15.68 -0.68
CA VAL A 185 -8.73 14.82 0.40
C VAL A 185 -8.19 15.59 1.60
N ALA A 186 -8.09 16.93 1.52
CA ALA A 186 -7.65 17.75 2.63
C ALA A 186 -8.72 17.78 3.72
N TYR A 187 -8.32 17.63 4.99
CA TYR A 187 -9.23 17.68 6.14
C TYR A 187 -10.02 18.98 6.22
N ARG A 188 -9.43 20.08 5.77
CA ARG A 188 -10.04 21.41 5.75
C ARG A 188 -9.61 22.18 4.51
N GLN A 189 -10.50 23.01 4.02
CA GLN A 189 -10.17 23.99 3.00
C GLN A 189 -9.65 25.26 3.66
N THR A 190 -9.02 26.12 2.88
CA THR A 190 -8.43 27.37 3.36
C THR A 190 -8.97 28.55 2.57
N MET A 191 -9.29 29.63 3.28
CA MET A 191 -9.47 30.97 2.73
C MET A 191 -8.31 31.85 3.21
N LEU A 192 -7.59 32.46 2.29
CA LEU A 192 -6.52 33.40 2.62
C LEU A 192 -7.04 34.84 2.59
N LEU A 193 -6.74 35.59 3.64
CA LEU A 193 -7.08 36.99 3.80
C LEU A 193 -5.81 37.86 3.82
N SER A 194 -5.97 39.15 3.55
CA SER A 194 -4.86 40.10 3.56
C SER A 194 -4.31 40.32 4.98
N LYS A 195 -3.01 40.62 5.07
CA LYS A 195 -2.36 40.94 6.33
C LYS A 195 -3.05 42.10 7.07
N ALA A 196 -3.44 43.14 6.32
CA ALA A 196 -4.09 44.32 6.86
C ALA A 196 -5.47 44.03 7.49
N TYR A 197 -6.24 43.09 6.96
CA TYR A 197 -7.49 42.64 7.54
C TYR A 197 -7.21 41.77 8.77
N THR A 198 -6.25 40.84 8.67
CA THR A 198 -5.86 39.93 9.77
C THR A 198 -5.41 40.71 11.02
N GLU A 199 -4.58 41.73 10.87
CA GLU A 199 -4.13 42.57 11.99
C GLU A 199 -5.29 43.29 12.73
N GLN A 200 -6.41 43.49 12.07
CA GLN A 200 -7.61 44.12 12.69
C GLN A 200 -8.44 43.11 13.49
N VAL A 201 -8.68 41.91 12.96
CA VAL A 201 -9.64 40.95 13.54
C VAL A 201 -8.95 39.83 14.34
N ALA A 202 -7.69 39.55 14.06
CA ALA A 202 -6.88 38.51 14.68
C ALA A 202 -5.43 39.01 14.90
N PRO A 203 -5.23 40.01 15.79
CA PRO A 203 -3.91 40.56 16.07
C PRO A 203 -2.99 39.43 16.57
N VAL A 204 -1.76 39.43 16.09
CA VAL A 204 -0.76 38.37 16.40
C VAL A 204 -0.50 38.30 17.90
N ILE A 205 -0.44 37.10 18.44
CA ILE A 205 -0.12 36.84 19.83
C ILE A 205 1.37 37.08 20.07
N HIS A 206 1.69 37.79 21.13
CA HIS A 206 3.03 38.12 21.58
C HIS A 206 3.34 37.50 22.97
N GLY A 207 4.64 37.25 23.23
CA GLY A 207 5.13 36.70 24.48
C GLY A 207 5.29 35.17 24.41
N GLU A 208 5.68 34.59 25.57
CA GLU A 208 5.76 33.12 25.66
C GLU A 208 4.35 32.55 25.88
N THR A 209 4.06 31.44 25.16
CA THR A 209 2.76 30.78 25.29
C THR A 209 2.81 29.77 26.44
N ASP A 210 1.79 29.80 27.29
CA ASP A 210 1.70 28.92 28.48
C ASP A 210 1.22 27.49 28.16
N GLY A 211 1.08 27.16 26.89
CA GLY A 211 0.56 25.88 26.40
C GLY A 211 -0.95 25.73 26.49
N THR A 212 -1.68 26.66 27.13
CA THR A 212 -3.14 26.72 27.08
C THR A 212 -3.57 27.38 25.77
N THR A 213 -4.28 26.64 24.95
CA THR A 213 -4.68 27.15 23.63
C THR A 213 -6.20 27.25 23.56
N PRO A 214 -6.73 28.38 23.09
CA PRO A 214 -8.16 28.53 22.84
C PRO A 214 -8.60 27.61 21.69
N PRO A 215 -9.90 27.29 21.57
CA PRO A 215 -10.41 26.30 20.59
C PRO A 215 -10.03 26.57 19.14
N VAL A 216 -10.09 27.83 18.70
CA VAL A 216 -9.73 28.25 17.35
C VAL A 216 -8.22 28.56 17.27
N GLY A 217 -7.70 29.31 18.22
CA GLY A 217 -6.31 29.78 18.25
C GLY A 217 -6.11 31.07 17.46
N THR A 218 -7.09 31.95 17.51
CA THR A 218 -7.05 33.25 16.81
C THR A 218 -5.83 34.07 17.18
N GLY A 219 -5.09 34.56 16.17
CA GLY A 219 -3.87 35.35 16.31
C GLY A 219 -2.59 34.52 16.54
N TYR A 220 -2.70 33.21 16.76
CA TYR A 220 -1.53 32.33 16.80
C TYR A 220 -0.97 32.06 15.40
N ILE A 221 0.31 31.77 15.36
CA ILE A 221 1.06 31.43 14.14
C ILE A 221 1.18 29.91 13.99
N ASP A 222 0.83 29.39 12.82
CA ASP A 222 1.24 28.06 12.40
C ASP A 222 2.38 28.21 11.38
N ALA A 223 3.52 27.57 11.64
CA ALA A 223 4.69 27.58 10.75
C ALA A 223 4.89 26.21 10.10
N VAL A 224 5.29 26.21 8.84
CA VAL A 224 5.66 25.03 8.06
C VAL A 224 7.12 25.15 7.63
N MET A 225 7.89 24.06 7.77
CA MET A 225 9.35 24.10 7.63
C MET A 225 9.85 23.04 6.64
N MET A 226 10.77 23.44 5.77
CA MET A 226 11.56 22.54 4.95
C MET A 226 12.94 22.32 5.58
N MET A 227 13.29 21.10 5.92
CA MET A 227 14.63 20.74 6.36
C MET A 227 15.60 20.69 5.18
N PRO A 228 16.92 20.86 5.37
CA PRO A 228 17.92 20.80 4.30
C PRO A 228 17.90 19.51 3.49
N THR A 229 17.50 18.40 4.11
CA THR A 229 17.38 17.10 3.43
C THR A 229 16.14 16.36 3.88
N ALA A 230 15.54 15.55 2.98
CA ALA A 230 14.43 14.65 3.32
C ALA A 230 14.89 13.35 4.03
N TRP A 231 16.14 13.29 4.51
CA TRP A 231 16.69 12.15 5.23
C TRP A 231 16.70 12.42 6.72
N ASN A 232 16.06 11.55 7.52
CA ASN A 232 15.98 11.66 8.98
C ASN A 232 15.41 13.02 9.43
N ILE A 233 14.28 13.39 8.86
CA ILE A 233 13.60 14.69 9.05
C ILE A 233 13.29 14.91 10.54
N GLU A 234 12.77 13.88 11.21
CA GLU A 234 12.41 13.92 12.63
C GLU A 234 13.59 14.43 13.49
N LYS A 235 14.76 13.84 13.30
CA LYS A 235 15.94 14.28 14.04
C LYS A 235 16.33 15.72 13.69
N GLN A 236 16.30 16.11 12.42
CA GLN A 236 16.65 17.47 12.01
C GLN A 236 15.67 18.50 12.61
N ALA A 237 14.38 18.18 12.60
CA ALA A 237 13.35 19.05 13.16
C ALA A 237 13.48 19.16 14.70
N LEU A 238 13.67 18.03 15.39
CA LEU A 238 13.87 18.02 16.84
C LEU A 238 15.18 18.70 17.26
N ASP A 239 16.28 18.51 16.54
CA ASP A 239 17.55 19.19 16.83
C ASP A 239 17.39 20.72 16.80
N VAL A 240 16.60 21.26 15.88
CA VAL A 240 16.32 22.70 15.77
C VAL A 240 15.32 23.14 16.86
N THR A 241 14.19 22.44 17.00
CA THR A 241 13.10 22.90 17.90
C THR A 241 13.43 22.76 19.37
N SER A 242 14.25 21.76 19.75
CA SER A 242 14.70 21.57 21.14
C SER A 242 15.61 22.70 21.65
N GLU A 243 16.31 23.41 20.76
CA GLU A 243 17.11 24.59 21.12
C GLU A 243 16.22 25.73 21.67
N TYR A 244 14.97 25.77 21.25
CA TYR A 244 13.98 26.80 21.63
C TYR A 244 12.90 26.29 22.59
N GLY A 245 12.98 25.00 23.02
CA GLY A 245 11.98 24.38 23.90
C GLY A 245 10.62 24.13 23.25
N LEU A 246 10.63 23.91 21.92
CA LEU A 246 9.44 23.70 21.08
C LEU A 246 9.30 22.26 20.55
N ASP A 247 10.13 21.35 21.03
CA ASP A 247 10.20 19.96 20.58
C ASP A 247 8.89 19.16 20.78
N GLU A 248 8.15 19.45 21.86
CA GLU A 248 6.85 18.81 22.10
C GLU A 248 5.73 19.29 21.14
N ARG A 249 5.93 20.42 20.46
CA ARG A 249 4.92 21.06 19.58
C ARG A 249 5.18 20.81 18.10
N VAL A 250 6.35 20.22 17.76
CA VAL A 250 6.69 19.92 16.37
C VAL A 250 5.94 18.68 15.88
N SER A 251 5.33 18.81 14.72
CA SER A 251 4.67 17.71 14.01
C SER A 251 5.43 17.39 12.73
N ILE A 252 5.79 16.13 12.56
CA ILE A 252 6.48 15.66 11.36
C ILE A 252 5.45 15.24 10.33
N ASN A 253 5.67 15.61 9.07
CA ASN A 253 4.76 15.22 8.01
C ASN A 253 4.93 13.73 7.68
N ASP A 254 3.88 12.95 7.93
CA ASP A 254 3.83 11.50 7.71
C ASP A 254 4.05 11.11 6.25
N ALA A 255 3.84 12.00 5.30
CA ALA A 255 4.17 11.78 3.88
C ALA A 255 5.65 11.45 3.64
N TYR A 256 6.53 11.85 4.57
CA TYR A 256 7.96 11.54 4.55
C TYR A 256 8.34 10.42 5.53
N GLY A 257 7.38 9.88 6.26
CA GLY A 257 7.56 8.92 7.37
C GLY A 257 8.05 7.53 6.98
N MET A 258 8.62 7.32 5.80
CA MET A 258 9.28 6.06 5.44
C MET A 258 10.54 5.74 6.28
N ALA A 259 10.92 6.59 7.23
CA ALA A 259 12.08 6.37 8.10
C ALA A 259 11.84 5.32 9.20
N THR A 260 10.59 5.02 9.54
CA THR A 260 10.23 4.00 10.54
C THR A 260 9.68 2.72 9.90
N VAL A 261 10.22 2.33 8.74
CA VAL A 261 9.77 1.10 8.08
C VAL A 261 10.22 -0.10 8.90
N ASN A 262 9.29 -0.70 9.59
CA ASN A 262 9.51 -1.95 10.31
C ASN A 262 9.94 -3.05 9.33
N LEU A 263 10.86 -3.93 9.78
CA LEU A 263 11.36 -5.04 8.97
C LEU A 263 10.23 -5.95 8.46
N SER A 264 9.14 -6.08 9.21
CA SER A 264 7.91 -6.81 8.84
C SER A 264 7.26 -6.25 7.57
N SER A 265 7.12 -4.93 7.48
CA SER A 265 6.50 -4.25 6.32
C SER A 265 7.39 -4.31 5.06
N MET A 266 8.72 -4.36 5.24
CA MET A 266 9.69 -4.49 4.13
C MET A 266 9.80 -5.90 3.56
N LEU A 267 9.55 -6.91 4.36
CA LEU A 267 9.80 -8.32 3.98
C LEU A 267 8.99 -8.76 2.75
N PRO A 268 7.71 -8.41 2.58
CA PRO A 268 6.93 -8.73 1.38
C PRO A 268 7.53 -8.10 0.11
N LEU A 269 7.92 -6.84 0.18
CA LEU A 269 8.52 -6.10 -0.93
C LEU A 269 9.86 -6.73 -1.33
N VAL A 270 10.75 -6.99 -0.37
CA VAL A 270 12.05 -7.64 -0.60
C VAL A 270 11.87 -9.04 -1.20
N THR A 271 10.90 -9.80 -0.69
CA THR A 271 10.59 -11.15 -1.21
C THR A 271 10.07 -11.08 -2.65
N GLY A 272 9.17 -10.15 -2.96
CA GLY A 272 8.66 -9.92 -4.31
C GLY A 272 9.79 -9.56 -5.30
N ILE A 273 10.65 -8.60 -4.94
CA ILE A 273 11.83 -8.22 -5.74
C ILE A 273 12.77 -9.42 -5.93
N ALA A 274 13.01 -10.22 -4.89
CA ALA A 274 13.87 -11.41 -4.98
C ALA A 274 13.31 -12.46 -5.94
N VAL A 275 12.01 -12.74 -5.91
CA VAL A 275 11.34 -13.68 -6.83
C VAL A 275 11.48 -13.22 -8.28
N ILE A 276 11.24 -11.94 -8.54
CA ILE A 276 11.35 -11.33 -9.87
C ILE A 276 12.81 -11.35 -10.36
N PHE A 277 13.77 -11.06 -9.48
CA PHE A 277 15.21 -11.17 -9.79
C PHE A 277 15.58 -12.60 -10.15
N ILE A 278 15.15 -13.59 -9.37
CA ILE A 278 15.40 -15.01 -9.63
C ILE A 278 14.80 -15.44 -10.97
N ALA A 279 13.60 -15.01 -11.30
CA ALA A 279 12.94 -15.31 -12.58
C ALA A 279 13.74 -14.74 -13.78
N GLY A 280 14.12 -13.46 -13.72
CA GLY A 280 14.94 -12.81 -14.73
C GLY A 280 16.33 -13.44 -14.84
N TYR A 281 16.98 -13.74 -13.70
CA TYR A 281 18.25 -14.47 -13.64
C TYR A 281 18.16 -15.85 -14.32
N LEU A 282 17.14 -16.64 -14.01
CA LEU A 282 16.97 -17.98 -14.59
C LEU A 282 16.75 -17.92 -16.11
N LEU A 283 15.97 -16.94 -16.59
CA LEU A 283 15.74 -16.73 -18.02
C LEU A 283 17.07 -16.43 -18.74
N ILE A 284 17.77 -15.40 -18.28
CA ILE A 284 19.01 -14.93 -18.92
C ILE A 284 20.11 -16.01 -18.79
N TYR A 285 20.25 -16.61 -17.61
CA TYR A 285 21.20 -17.70 -17.38
C TYR A 285 20.99 -18.89 -18.34
N ASN A 286 19.72 -19.34 -18.50
CA ASN A 286 19.40 -20.44 -19.37
C ASN A 286 19.78 -20.15 -20.83
N VAL A 287 19.46 -18.96 -21.31
CA VAL A 287 19.78 -18.55 -22.68
C VAL A 287 21.27 -18.45 -22.91
N PHE A 288 22.04 -17.85 -21.98
CA PHE A 288 23.51 -17.78 -22.10
C PHE A 288 24.18 -19.13 -21.94
N TYR A 289 23.69 -19.98 -21.04
CA TYR A 289 24.20 -21.33 -20.88
C TYR A 289 24.09 -22.15 -22.19
N ILE A 290 22.92 -22.06 -22.83
CA ILE A 290 22.65 -22.73 -24.10
C ILE A 290 23.50 -22.15 -25.23
N SER A 291 23.54 -20.81 -25.37
CA SER A 291 24.35 -20.13 -26.40
C SER A 291 25.82 -20.51 -26.29
N ILE A 292 26.35 -20.57 -25.07
CA ILE A 292 27.76 -20.92 -24.83
C ILE A 292 28.01 -22.40 -25.07
N ALA A 293 27.07 -23.28 -24.69
CA ALA A 293 27.22 -24.72 -24.98
C ALA A 293 27.27 -24.98 -26.49
N GLN A 294 26.51 -24.24 -27.29
CA GLN A 294 26.60 -24.32 -28.77
C GLN A 294 27.93 -23.77 -29.32
N ASP A 295 28.51 -22.77 -28.69
CA ASP A 295 29.76 -22.11 -29.10
C ASP A 295 31.03 -22.83 -28.51
N ILE A 296 30.89 -23.92 -27.77
CA ILE A 296 32.01 -24.58 -27.09
C ILE A 296 33.10 -25.04 -28.09
N ARG A 297 32.73 -25.60 -29.26
CA ARG A 297 33.69 -25.98 -30.32
C ARG A 297 34.48 -24.73 -30.78
N PHE A 298 33.82 -23.61 -30.98
CA PHE A 298 34.46 -22.35 -31.36
C PHE A 298 35.45 -21.87 -30.28
N TYR A 299 35.07 -21.93 -29.00
CA TYR A 299 35.99 -21.57 -27.91
C TYR A 299 37.15 -22.53 -27.76
N GLY A 300 36.93 -23.81 -28.05
CA GLY A 300 37.99 -24.82 -28.10
C GLY A 300 39.01 -24.52 -29.22
N MET A 301 38.58 -24.22 -30.45
CA MET A 301 39.45 -23.80 -31.55
C MET A 301 40.24 -22.51 -31.22
N LEU A 302 39.63 -21.53 -30.54
CA LEU A 302 40.34 -20.34 -30.07
C LEU A 302 41.46 -20.70 -29.06
N LYS A 303 41.26 -21.70 -28.23
CA LYS A 303 42.28 -22.19 -27.29
C LYS A 303 43.43 -22.88 -27.99
N THR A 304 43.18 -23.61 -29.08
CA THR A 304 44.28 -24.18 -29.90
C THR A 304 45.16 -23.12 -30.54
N LEU A 305 44.55 -21.93 -30.80
CA LEU A 305 45.25 -20.74 -31.31
C LEU A 305 45.91 -19.90 -30.18
N GLY A 306 45.97 -20.45 -28.93
CA GLY A 306 46.67 -19.82 -27.81
C GLY A 306 45.83 -18.85 -26.97
N THR A 307 44.47 -18.78 -27.12
CA THR A 307 43.63 -17.88 -26.29
C THR A 307 43.56 -18.38 -24.84
N THR A 308 43.81 -17.48 -23.89
CA THR A 308 43.73 -17.80 -22.45
C THR A 308 42.30 -17.88 -21.94
N ALA A 309 42.11 -18.60 -20.82
CA ALA A 309 40.80 -18.68 -20.12
C ALA A 309 40.23 -17.28 -19.74
N ARG A 310 41.10 -16.34 -19.37
CA ARG A 310 40.72 -14.94 -19.07
C ARG A 310 40.21 -14.20 -20.31
N GLN A 311 40.84 -14.44 -21.47
CA GLN A 311 40.43 -13.83 -22.74
C GLN A 311 39.08 -14.39 -23.22
N ILE A 312 38.82 -15.68 -23.07
CA ILE A 312 37.53 -16.28 -23.39
C ILE A 312 36.41 -15.67 -22.50
N ARG A 313 36.63 -15.55 -21.18
CA ARG A 313 35.68 -14.88 -20.30
C ARG A 313 35.39 -13.47 -20.75
N LYS A 314 36.41 -12.68 -21.13
CA LYS A 314 36.24 -11.32 -21.65
C LYS A 314 35.43 -11.29 -22.96
N ILE A 315 35.55 -12.29 -23.84
CA ILE A 315 34.75 -12.41 -25.06
C ILE A 315 33.27 -12.61 -24.71
N VAL A 316 32.99 -13.55 -23.78
CA VAL A 316 31.61 -13.81 -23.32
C VAL A 316 30.98 -12.57 -22.70
N TYR A 317 31.69 -11.87 -21.79
CA TYR A 317 31.14 -10.62 -21.19
C TYR A 317 30.95 -9.52 -22.23
N LYS A 318 31.85 -9.35 -23.20
CA LYS A 318 31.67 -8.38 -24.30
C LYS A 318 30.47 -8.74 -25.19
N LYS A 319 30.20 -10.05 -25.40
CA LYS A 319 29.00 -10.51 -26.10
C LYS A 319 27.75 -10.15 -25.29
N ALA A 320 27.77 -10.42 -23.97
CA ALA A 320 26.68 -10.08 -23.07
C ALA A 320 26.37 -8.58 -23.06
N ILE A 321 27.39 -7.72 -22.90
CA ILE A 321 27.22 -6.27 -22.91
C ILE A 321 26.59 -5.78 -24.22
N LYS A 322 27.03 -6.30 -25.39
CA LYS A 322 26.45 -5.90 -26.68
C LYS A 322 24.99 -6.31 -26.84
N LEU A 323 24.62 -7.51 -26.33
CA LEU A 323 23.25 -7.97 -26.33
C LEU A 323 22.39 -7.17 -25.37
N SER A 324 22.94 -6.75 -24.22
CA SER A 324 22.30 -5.87 -23.26
C SER A 324 22.05 -4.48 -23.84
N LEU A 325 23.01 -3.92 -24.58
CA LEU A 325 22.84 -2.63 -25.26
C LEU A 325 21.72 -2.64 -26.32
N MET A 326 21.30 -3.82 -26.77
CA MET A 326 20.12 -3.96 -27.66
C MET A 326 18.86 -4.30 -26.88
N GLY A 327 18.96 -5.23 -25.90
CA GLY A 327 17.81 -5.72 -25.15
C GLY A 327 17.27 -4.74 -24.11
N ILE A 328 18.16 -4.09 -23.36
CA ILE A 328 17.74 -3.15 -22.28
C ILE A 328 16.95 -1.97 -22.82
N PRO A 329 17.39 -1.21 -23.86
CA PRO A 329 16.59 -0.09 -24.36
C PRO A 329 15.21 -0.50 -24.86
N ILE A 330 15.11 -1.62 -25.56
CA ILE A 330 13.81 -2.14 -26.04
C ILE A 330 12.92 -2.53 -24.84
N GLY A 331 13.50 -3.16 -23.82
CA GLY A 331 12.80 -3.53 -22.59
C GLY A 331 12.27 -2.31 -21.82
N LEU A 332 13.06 -1.24 -21.74
CA LEU A 332 12.66 0.05 -21.14
C LEU A 332 11.50 0.69 -21.91
N LEU A 333 11.64 0.77 -23.26
CA LEU A 333 10.63 1.38 -24.13
C LEU A 333 9.29 0.66 -24.10
N LEU A 334 9.27 -0.65 -23.86
CA LEU A 334 8.04 -1.45 -23.77
C LEU A 334 7.54 -1.54 -22.33
N GLY A 335 8.43 -1.59 -21.34
CA GLY A 335 8.06 -1.77 -19.94
C GLY A 335 7.46 -0.53 -19.30
N TRP A 336 7.97 0.66 -19.62
CA TRP A 336 7.45 1.91 -19.10
C TRP A 336 5.99 2.19 -19.52
N PRO A 337 5.59 2.08 -20.81
CA PRO A 337 4.19 2.25 -21.21
C PRO A 337 3.24 1.23 -20.55
N ILE A 338 3.70 -0.03 -20.38
CA ILE A 338 2.89 -1.04 -19.69
C ILE A 338 2.65 -0.64 -18.23
N GLY A 339 3.70 -0.23 -17.50
CA GLY A 339 3.56 0.26 -16.13
C GLY A 339 2.66 1.49 -16.05
N ARG A 340 2.82 2.44 -16.96
CA ARG A 340 2.00 3.65 -17.02
C ARG A 340 0.53 3.39 -17.40
N LEU A 341 0.26 2.41 -18.26
CA LEU A 341 -1.11 2.03 -18.63
C LEU A 341 -1.87 1.40 -17.47
N LEU A 342 -1.16 0.67 -16.61
CA LEU A 342 -1.76 0.02 -15.43
C LEU A 342 -1.98 1.01 -14.27
N LEU A 343 -1.18 2.07 -14.17
CA LEU A 343 -1.20 3.00 -13.05
C LEU A 343 -2.57 3.68 -12.83
N PRO A 344 -3.25 4.25 -13.85
CA PRO A 344 -4.58 4.85 -13.65
C PRO A 344 -5.61 3.85 -13.14
N ALA A 345 -5.60 2.63 -13.69
CA ALA A 345 -6.50 1.57 -13.23
C ALA A 345 -6.22 1.15 -11.78
N ILE A 346 -4.98 1.24 -11.33
CA ILE A 346 -4.60 0.96 -9.93
C ILE A 346 -5.05 2.09 -9.01
N VAL A 347 -4.79 3.33 -9.39
CA VAL A 347 -5.09 4.51 -8.57
C VAL A 347 -6.59 4.71 -8.45
N ASN A 348 -7.34 4.65 -9.55
CA ASN A 348 -8.80 4.79 -9.54
C ASN A 348 -9.54 3.66 -8.80
N MET A 349 -8.85 2.54 -8.50
CA MET A 349 -9.40 1.45 -7.67
C MET A 349 -9.12 1.67 -6.18
N LEU A 350 -8.21 2.55 -5.82
CA LEU A 350 -7.87 2.86 -4.41
C LEU A 350 -8.75 3.97 -3.86
N THR A 351 -8.85 5.08 -4.58
CA THR A 351 -9.72 6.23 -4.26
C THR A 351 -9.97 7.02 -5.54
N ASP A 352 -11.15 7.64 -5.66
CA ASP A 352 -11.46 8.53 -6.79
C ASP A 352 -10.64 9.84 -6.75
N ASP A 353 -10.07 10.18 -5.58
CA ASP A 353 -9.47 11.49 -5.30
C ASP A 353 -7.93 11.54 -5.43
N ILE A 354 -7.25 10.41 -5.64
CA ILE A 354 -5.80 10.44 -5.83
C ILE A 354 -5.46 11.01 -7.21
N ARG A 355 -4.88 12.20 -7.25
CA ARG A 355 -4.36 12.78 -8.49
C ARG A 355 -3.18 11.97 -9.02
N ILE A 356 -3.32 11.47 -10.26
CA ILE A 356 -2.24 10.72 -10.92
C ILE A 356 -1.16 11.70 -11.36
N VAL A 357 -0.06 11.75 -10.61
CA VAL A 357 1.11 12.52 -11.03
C VAL A 357 1.76 11.87 -12.25
N THR A 358 1.59 12.49 -13.42
CA THR A 358 2.06 11.94 -14.70
C THR A 358 3.52 12.24 -15.03
N THR A 359 4.29 12.75 -14.09
CA THR A 359 5.70 13.11 -14.32
C THR A 359 6.56 11.87 -14.57
N VAL A 360 7.43 11.95 -15.56
CA VAL A 360 8.39 10.89 -15.87
C VAL A 360 9.54 10.96 -14.88
N ASN A 361 9.56 10.07 -13.89
CA ASN A 361 10.65 10.00 -12.92
C ASN A 361 11.89 9.30 -13.55
N PRO A 362 13.02 10.00 -13.78
CA PRO A 362 14.23 9.41 -14.36
C PRO A 362 14.81 8.27 -13.53
N LEU A 363 14.53 8.25 -12.22
CA LEU A 363 15.00 7.22 -11.30
C LEU A 363 14.49 5.82 -11.70
N ILE A 364 13.28 5.72 -12.25
CA ILE A 364 12.71 4.46 -12.75
C ILE A 364 13.64 3.82 -13.78
N PHE A 365 14.08 4.61 -14.77
CA PHE A 365 14.96 4.11 -15.82
C PHE A 365 16.35 3.77 -15.30
N LEU A 366 16.90 4.60 -14.41
CA LEU A 366 18.21 4.35 -13.79
C LEU A 366 18.21 3.03 -13.01
N VAL A 367 17.24 2.83 -12.12
CA VAL A 367 17.11 1.61 -11.31
C VAL A 367 16.90 0.39 -12.20
N ALA A 368 16.01 0.47 -13.20
CA ALA A 368 15.75 -0.63 -14.12
C ALA A 368 17.01 -0.99 -14.95
N ILE A 369 17.79 -0.03 -15.42
CA ILE A 369 19.05 -0.25 -16.15
C ILE A 369 20.06 -0.97 -15.24
N VAL A 370 20.29 -0.43 -14.05
CA VAL A 370 21.26 -0.97 -13.08
C VAL A 370 20.87 -2.40 -12.70
N PHE A 371 19.60 -2.62 -12.38
CA PHE A 371 19.09 -3.93 -11.97
C PHE A 371 19.18 -4.97 -13.11
N SER A 372 18.82 -4.56 -14.34
CA SER A 372 18.97 -5.39 -15.54
C SER A 372 20.44 -5.71 -15.83
N ALA A 373 21.33 -4.73 -15.73
CA ALA A 373 22.77 -4.93 -15.96
C ALA A 373 23.39 -5.89 -14.93
N ILE A 374 23.05 -5.73 -13.66
CA ILE A 374 23.46 -6.63 -12.57
C ILE A 374 22.96 -8.07 -12.84
N THR A 375 21.69 -8.20 -13.21
CA THR A 375 21.07 -9.51 -13.52
C THR A 375 21.79 -10.19 -14.68
N VAL A 376 22.08 -9.48 -15.78
CA VAL A 376 22.83 -10.01 -16.91
C VAL A 376 24.24 -10.41 -16.49
N PHE A 377 24.94 -9.56 -15.73
CA PHE A 377 26.30 -9.82 -15.28
C PHE A 377 26.38 -11.09 -14.42
N ILE A 378 25.51 -11.23 -13.42
CA ILE A 378 25.44 -12.40 -12.54
C ILE A 378 25.08 -13.67 -13.35
N SER A 379 24.08 -13.56 -14.25
CA SER A 379 23.62 -14.67 -15.10
C SER A 379 24.72 -15.22 -16.03
N CYS A 380 25.61 -14.34 -16.51
CA CYS A 380 26.70 -14.71 -17.42
C CYS A 380 27.93 -15.32 -16.73
N GLN A 381 28.10 -15.18 -15.41
CA GLN A 381 29.32 -15.64 -14.70
C GLN A 381 29.58 -17.14 -14.86
N LYS A 382 28.59 -17.98 -14.47
CA LYS A 382 28.76 -19.45 -14.56
C LYS A 382 28.96 -19.94 -15.99
N PRO A 383 28.18 -19.50 -16.99
CA PRO A 383 28.41 -19.81 -18.41
C PRO A 383 29.79 -19.36 -18.91
N ALA A 384 30.25 -18.16 -18.55
CA ALA A 384 31.58 -17.69 -18.94
C ALA A 384 32.75 -18.54 -18.35
N ILE A 385 32.57 -18.99 -17.11
CA ILE A 385 33.51 -19.90 -16.46
C ILE A 385 33.53 -21.27 -17.18
N LEU A 386 32.37 -21.78 -17.57
CA LEU A 386 32.23 -23.02 -18.31
C LEU A 386 32.99 -22.95 -19.64
N ALA A 387 32.74 -21.90 -20.43
CA ALA A 387 33.45 -21.66 -21.69
C ALA A 387 34.96 -21.61 -21.50
N ALA A 388 35.44 -21.01 -20.42
CA ALA A 388 36.83 -20.85 -20.11
C ALA A 388 37.52 -22.14 -19.60
N LYS A 389 36.80 -23.07 -19.01
CA LYS A 389 37.33 -24.32 -18.43
C LYS A 389 37.50 -25.45 -19.45
N VAL A 390 36.69 -25.49 -20.53
CA VAL A 390 36.74 -26.58 -21.53
C VAL A 390 38.12 -26.66 -22.18
N SER A 391 38.70 -27.89 -22.24
CA SER A 391 39.96 -28.14 -22.93
C SER A 391 39.75 -28.19 -24.46
N PRO A 392 40.79 -27.95 -25.28
CA PRO A 392 40.70 -28.10 -26.73
C PRO A 392 40.23 -29.47 -27.19
N MET A 393 40.72 -30.53 -26.56
CA MET A 393 40.33 -31.93 -26.86
C MET A 393 38.89 -32.23 -26.49
N GLU A 394 38.45 -31.73 -25.30
CA GLU A 394 37.04 -31.86 -24.89
C GLU A 394 36.10 -31.07 -25.81
N ALA A 395 36.55 -29.92 -26.33
CA ALA A 395 35.75 -29.11 -27.22
C ALA A 395 35.48 -29.75 -28.59
N LEU A 396 36.46 -30.50 -29.11
CA LEU A 396 36.34 -31.25 -30.37
C LEU A 396 35.42 -32.46 -30.23
N HIS A 397 35.43 -33.11 -29.06
CA HIS A 397 34.58 -34.27 -28.75
C HIS A 397 33.43 -33.90 -27.80
N TYR A 398 33.10 -32.61 -27.67
CA TYR A 398 32.04 -32.19 -26.78
C TYR A 398 30.67 -32.66 -27.31
N ILE A 399 30.33 -33.85 -26.93
CA ILE A 399 28.97 -34.37 -26.85
C ILE A 399 28.55 -34.05 -25.43
N GLU A 400 27.36 -33.44 -25.25
CA GLU A 400 26.82 -33.05 -23.96
C GLU A 400 26.60 -34.30 -23.05
N GLN A 401 27.74 -34.97 -22.69
CA GLN A 401 27.77 -36.16 -21.84
C GLN A 401 28.02 -35.74 -20.39
N THR A 402 26.96 -35.60 -19.64
CA THR A 402 27.00 -35.70 -18.19
C THR A 402 26.36 -37.02 -17.77
N GLY A 403 27.15 -38.07 -17.88
CA GLY A 403 26.73 -39.39 -17.40
C GLY A 403 27.84 -40.08 -16.66
N GLY A 404 27.87 -39.99 -15.33
CA GLY A 404 28.66 -40.94 -14.52
C GLY A 404 28.29 -42.39 -14.90
N LYS A 405 29.29 -43.29 -14.86
CA LYS A 405 29.13 -44.72 -15.11
C LYS A 405 27.95 -45.31 -14.26
N LYS A 406 26.73 -45.27 -14.77
CA LYS A 406 25.64 -46.07 -14.24
C LYS A 406 25.68 -47.43 -14.94
N LYS A 407 25.77 -48.52 -14.14
CA LYS A 407 25.58 -49.89 -14.61
C LYS A 407 24.34 -49.95 -15.51
N GLN A 408 24.51 -50.33 -16.79
CA GLN A 408 23.42 -50.55 -17.72
C GLN A 408 22.54 -51.72 -17.20
N ARG A 409 21.37 -51.37 -16.67
CA ARG A 409 20.29 -52.34 -16.49
C ARG A 409 19.73 -52.67 -17.88
N ARG A 410 19.90 -53.87 -18.34
CA ARG A 410 19.25 -54.41 -19.54
C ARG A 410 17.72 -54.37 -19.32
N SER A 411 17.03 -53.46 -19.97
CA SER A 411 15.55 -53.43 -19.98
C SER A 411 15.06 -54.24 -21.20
N LYS A 412 14.15 -55.18 -20.95
CA LYS A 412 13.53 -56.04 -21.95
C LYS A 412 12.56 -55.35 -22.89
N HIS A 413 12.03 -54.15 -22.54
CA HIS A 413 11.13 -53.40 -23.40
C HIS A 413 11.55 -51.91 -23.46
N ILE A 414 11.82 -51.43 -24.65
CA ILE A 414 12.13 -50.02 -24.90
C ILE A 414 10.86 -49.33 -25.41
N SER A 415 10.17 -48.57 -24.54
CA SER A 415 9.01 -47.73 -24.92
C SER A 415 9.45 -46.28 -25.13
N THR A 416 8.68 -45.52 -25.94
CA THR A 416 8.87 -44.08 -26.17
C THR A 416 8.84 -43.29 -24.87
N MET A 417 8.00 -43.70 -23.89
CA MET A 417 7.90 -43.09 -22.57
C MET A 417 9.17 -43.32 -21.73
N MET A 418 9.77 -44.54 -21.82
CA MET A 418 11.03 -44.86 -21.09
C MET A 418 12.19 -44.06 -21.69
N MET A 419 12.22 -43.86 -23.00
CA MET A 419 13.21 -43.02 -23.68
C MET A 419 13.10 -41.57 -23.23
N ALA A 420 11.86 -41.02 -23.15
CA ALA A 420 11.58 -39.66 -22.66
C ALA A 420 12.04 -39.48 -21.19
N LYS A 421 11.74 -40.45 -20.30
CA LYS A 421 12.19 -40.42 -18.89
C LYS A 421 13.73 -40.43 -18.79
N ASN A 422 14.42 -41.25 -19.59
CA ASN A 422 15.86 -41.29 -19.63
C ASN A 422 16.48 -39.97 -20.11
N ASN A 423 15.84 -39.31 -21.09
CA ASN A 423 16.27 -38.01 -21.60
C ASN A 423 16.14 -36.90 -20.51
N LEU A 424 15.05 -36.88 -19.76
CA LEU A 424 14.87 -35.96 -18.63
C LEU A 424 15.94 -36.17 -17.54
N THR A 425 16.26 -37.39 -17.21
CA THR A 425 17.28 -37.71 -16.18
C THR A 425 18.70 -37.45 -16.60
N ARG A 426 18.98 -37.38 -17.92
CA ARG A 426 20.30 -37.15 -18.50
C ARG A 426 20.84 -35.75 -18.22
N ASN A 427 19.98 -34.72 -18.21
CA ASN A 427 20.40 -33.36 -18.01
C ASN A 427 19.62 -32.66 -16.86
N LYS A 428 19.80 -33.11 -15.63
CA LYS A 428 19.09 -32.71 -14.45
C LYS A 428 19.11 -31.17 -14.21
N LYS A 429 20.28 -30.51 -14.46
CA LYS A 429 20.40 -29.06 -14.25
C LYS A 429 19.46 -28.26 -15.17
N LYS A 430 19.39 -28.65 -16.44
CA LYS A 430 18.52 -28.03 -17.44
C LYS A 430 17.05 -28.23 -17.08
N VAL A 431 16.69 -29.48 -16.72
CA VAL A 431 15.31 -29.79 -16.26
C VAL A 431 14.95 -28.94 -15.06
N MET A 432 15.82 -28.87 -14.05
CA MET A 432 15.59 -28.10 -12.83
C MET A 432 15.37 -26.60 -13.10
N ILE A 433 16.13 -25.97 -14.00
CA ILE A 433 16.00 -24.55 -14.34
C ILE A 433 14.63 -24.28 -14.98
N VAL A 434 14.22 -25.12 -15.93
CA VAL A 434 12.92 -24.95 -16.63
C VAL A 434 11.76 -25.21 -15.69
N THR A 435 11.81 -26.28 -14.90
CA THR A 435 10.76 -26.63 -13.94
C THR A 435 10.63 -25.58 -12.84
N LEU A 436 11.76 -25.01 -12.36
CA LEU A 436 11.75 -23.92 -11.38
C LEU A 436 11.15 -22.63 -11.97
N SER A 437 11.42 -22.34 -13.26
CA SER A 437 10.82 -21.20 -13.94
C SER A 437 9.28 -21.30 -14.03
N PHE A 438 8.75 -22.49 -14.35
CA PHE A 438 7.31 -22.76 -14.30
C PHE A 438 6.76 -22.68 -12.88
N ALA A 439 7.47 -23.31 -11.93
CA ALA A 439 7.03 -23.34 -10.55
C ALA A 439 6.91 -21.93 -9.96
N LEU A 440 7.90 -21.05 -10.19
CA LEU A 440 7.85 -19.66 -9.69
C LEU A 440 6.65 -18.88 -10.23
N SER A 441 6.33 -19.05 -11.52
CA SER A 441 5.16 -18.38 -12.12
C SER A 441 3.84 -18.84 -11.47
N ILE A 442 3.69 -20.15 -11.24
CA ILE A 442 2.50 -20.74 -10.63
C ILE A 442 2.43 -20.39 -9.14
N VAL A 443 3.56 -20.39 -8.43
CA VAL A 443 3.64 -20.00 -7.01
C VAL A 443 3.19 -18.55 -6.81
N LEU A 444 3.67 -17.64 -7.67
CA LEU A 444 3.25 -16.24 -7.56
C LEU A 444 1.74 -16.10 -7.82
N LEU A 445 1.22 -16.77 -8.86
CA LEU A 445 -0.23 -16.77 -9.13
C LEU A 445 -1.03 -17.30 -7.94
N ASN A 446 -0.58 -18.40 -7.33
CA ASN A 446 -1.24 -18.96 -6.16
C ASN A 446 -1.13 -18.04 -4.94
N SER A 447 0.03 -17.40 -4.74
CA SER A 447 0.22 -16.46 -3.63
C SER A 447 -0.67 -15.22 -3.75
N VAL A 448 -0.76 -14.62 -4.94
CA VAL A 448 -1.65 -13.48 -5.22
C VAL A 448 -3.12 -13.88 -5.01
N TYR A 449 -3.53 -15.02 -5.54
CA TYR A 449 -4.90 -15.51 -5.37
C TYR A 449 -5.23 -15.78 -3.90
N THR A 450 -4.34 -16.47 -3.17
CA THR A 450 -4.51 -16.74 -1.73
C THR A 450 -4.58 -15.44 -0.93
N TYR A 451 -3.73 -14.45 -1.22
CA TYR A 451 -3.73 -13.16 -0.57
C TYR A 451 -5.06 -12.44 -0.78
N VAL A 452 -5.51 -12.34 -2.03
CA VAL A 452 -6.76 -11.65 -2.39
C VAL A 452 -8.01 -12.33 -1.82
N THR A 453 -8.04 -13.67 -1.79
CA THR A 453 -9.19 -14.42 -1.23
C THR A 453 -9.17 -14.53 0.29
N SER A 454 -8.13 -14.04 0.94
CA SER A 454 -8.00 -13.98 2.39
C SER A 454 -8.50 -12.66 2.99
N PHE A 455 -8.88 -11.69 2.17
CA PHE A 455 -9.55 -10.48 2.64
C PHE A 455 -11.00 -10.78 2.98
N ASP A 456 -11.42 -10.31 4.14
CA ASP A 456 -12.74 -10.52 4.73
C ASP A 456 -13.49 -9.19 4.77
N PHE A 457 -14.57 -9.10 4.00
CA PHE A 457 -15.38 -7.89 3.91
C PHE A 457 -16.08 -7.56 5.23
N ASP A 458 -16.58 -8.56 5.94
CA ASP A 458 -17.31 -8.32 7.17
C ASP A 458 -16.40 -7.76 8.27
N LYS A 459 -15.14 -8.22 8.32
CA LYS A 459 -14.13 -7.62 9.19
C LYS A 459 -13.71 -6.23 8.77
N PHE A 460 -13.61 -5.98 7.45
CA PHE A 460 -13.30 -4.65 6.94
C PHE A 460 -14.39 -3.64 7.31
N VAL A 461 -15.63 -4.02 7.13
CA VAL A 461 -16.77 -3.15 7.43
C VAL A 461 -16.93 -2.91 8.92
N ALA A 462 -16.64 -3.91 9.78
CA ALA A 462 -16.82 -3.81 11.22
C ALA A 462 -16.02 -2.66 11.88
N ASP A 463 -14.92 -2.24 11.26
CA ASP A 463 -14.15 -1.08 11.72
C ASP A 463 -14.86 0.26 11.44
N PHE A 464 -15.77 0.30 10.45
CA PHE A 464 -16.46 1.52 9.99
C PHE A 464 -17.95 1.52 10.33
N SER A 465 -18.66 0.41 10.10
CA SER A 465 -20.08 0.27 10.32
C SER A 465 -20.45 -1.16 10.65
N LEU A 466 -21.29 -1.35 11.68
CA LEU A 466 -21.83 -2.66 12.06
C LEU A 466 -23.16 -2.96 11.36
N THR A 467 -23.85 -1.91 10.90
CA THR A 467 -25.15 -1.95 10.26
C THR A 467 -25.07 -1.51 8.81
N ASP A 468 -26.14 -1.68 8.05
CA ASP A 468 -26.16 -1.26 6.64
C ASP A 468 -25.95 0.22 6.47
N PHE A 469 -26.50 1.03 7.41
CA PHE A 469 -26.36 2.48 7.42
C PHE A 469 -26.02 3.00 8.83
N THR A 470 -25.14 3.97 8.87
CA THR A 470 -24.81 4.78 10.06
C THR A 470 -24.91 6.25 9.68
N VAL A 471 -25.72 7.02 10.39
CA VAL A 471 -25.89 8.47 10.17
C VAL A 471 -25.42 9.22 11.40
N SER A 472 -24.68 10.29 11.20
CA SER A 472 -24.19 11.18 12.25
C SER A 472 -23.87 12.55 11.68
N ASP A 473 -23.45 13.47 12.54
CA ASP A 473 -22.89 14.75 12.10
C ASP A 473 -21.68 14.53 11.18
N THR A 474 -21.53 15.38 10.19
CA THR A 474 -20.42 15.37 9.22
C THR A 474 -19.06 15.38 9.90
N THR A 475 -18.92 16.10 11.02
CA THR A 475 -17.67 16.17 11.79
C THR A 475 -17.33 14.84 12.45
N VAL A 476 -18.31 14.06 12.86
CA VAL A 476 -18.14 12.74 13.46
C VAL A 476 -17.86 11.69 12.39
N ILE A 477 -18.60 11.69 11.27
CA ILE A 477 -18.40 10.75 10.15
C ILE A 477 -17.01 10.93 9.53
N ASN A 478 -16.62 12.17 9.25
CA ASN A 478 -15.36 12.48 8.55
C ASN A 478 -14.20 12.78 9.49
N ASN A 479 -14.40 12.62 10.80
CA ASN A 479 -13.39 12.84 11.84
C ASN A 479 -12.78 14.25 11.83
N TYR A 480 -13.63 15.29 11.78
CA TYR A 480 -13.22 16.70 11.79
C TYR A 480 -13.49 17.35 13.17
N ALA A 481 -12.45 17.65 13.90
CA ALA A 481 -12.60 18.43 15.13
C ALA A 481 -12.85 19.94 14.84
N PRO A 482 -13.67 20.64 15.65
CA PRO A 482 -14.43 20.15 16.79
C PRO A 482 -15.62 19.25 16.40
N TYR A 483 -15.83 18.19 17.16
CA TYR A 483 -16.90 17.23 16.88
C TYR A 483 -18.24 17.72 17.42
N ASN A 484 -19.26 17.73 16.58
CA ASN A 484 -20.64 17.89 17.01
C ASN A 484 -21.25 16.51 17.28
N THR A 485 -21.39 16.17 18.55
CA THR A 485 -21.82 14.84 19.00
C THR A 485 -23.30 14.78 19.37
N ALA A 486 -24.11 15.78 19.02
CA ALA A 486 -25.53 15.86 19.33
C ALA A 486 -26.28 16.58 18.19
N ASN A 487 -26.36 15.94 17.01
CA ASN A 487 -26.92 16.59 15.82
C ASN A 487 -27.99 15.76 15.09
N VAL A 488 -28.12 14.46 15.36
CA VAL A 488 -29.15 13.65 14.72
C VAL A 488 -30.50 13.95 15.40
N SER A 489 -31.34 14.70 14.70
CA SER A 489 -32.61 15.18 15.23
C SER A 489 -33.68 14.08 15.34
N GLN A 490 -34.64 14.28 16.23
CA GLN A 490 -35.80 13.39 16.36
C GLN A 490 -36.66 13.35 15.08
N ASP A 491 -36.63 14.43 14.29
CA ASP A 491 -37.33 14.49 13.00
C ASP A 491 -36.67 13.50 11.98
N PHE A 492 -35.35 13.51 11.91
CA PHE A 492 -34.61 12.52 11.09
C PHE A 492 -34.93 11.09 11.54
N ILE A 493 -34.86 10.81 12.84
CA ILE A 493 -35.11 9.47 13.42
C ILE A 493 -36.51 8.99 13.03
N SER A 494 -37.54 9.84 13.18
CA SER A 494 -38.93 9.50 12.84
C SER A 494 -39.11 9.21 11.33
N GLN A 495 -38.40 9.94 10.48
CA GLN A 495 -38.39 9.67 9.03
C GLN A 495 -37.67 8.34 8.72
N ALA A 496 -36.54 8.06 9.38
CA ALA A 496 -35.82 6.81 9.21
C ALA A 496 -36.65 5.61 9.66
N GLU A 497 -37.39 5.72 10.78
CA GLU A 497 -38.32 4.68 11.26
C GLU A 497 -39.45 4.39 10.28
N SER A 498 -39.80 5.31 9.40
CA SER A 498 -40.82 5.16 8.38
C SER A 498 -40.34 4.55 7.07
N LEU A 499 -39.05 4.21 6.95
CA LEU A 499 -38.48 3.64 5.73
C LEU A 499 -39.06 2.26 5.40
N ASN A 500 -39.28 2.02 4.10
CA ASN A 500 -39.70 0.71 3.63
C ASN A 500 -38.53 -0.29 3.76
N GLY A 501 -38.83 -1.49 4.24
CA GLY A 501 -37.83 -2.55 4.40
C GLY A 501 -36.91 -2.37 5.60
N LEU A 502 -37.22 -1.43 6.52
CA LEU A 502 -36.48 -1.30 7.77
C LEU A 502 -36.59 -2.58 8.61
N GLU A 503 -35.48 -3.14 9.03
CA GLU A 503 -35.39 -4.32 9.87
C GLU A 503 -35.13 -3.94 11.32
N ASP A 504 -34.07 -3.18 11.57
CA ASP A 504 -33.68 -2.72 12.90
C ASP A 504 -33.19 -1.27 12.84
N ILE A 505 -33.48 -0.51 13.89
CA ILE A 505 -32.99 0.85 14.09
C ILE A 505 -32.69 1.12 15.55
N GLY A 506 -31.67 1.92 15.82
CA GLY A 506 -31.39 2.37 17.18
C GLY A 506 -30.43 3.55 17.21
N ASN A 507 -30.52 4.30 18.28
CA ASN A 507 -29.83 5.54 18.48
C ASN A 507 -28.73 5.42 19.53
N ILE A 508 -27.70 6.23 19.37
CA ILE A 508 -26.58 6.34 20.27
C ILE A 508 -26.47 7.82 20.68
N TYR A 509 -26.62 8.07 21.94
CA TYR A 509 -26.48 9.39 22.54
C TYR A 509 -25.15 9.54 23.23
N LEU A 510 -24.59 10.72 23.28
CA LEU A 510 -23.32 11.02 23.95
C LEU A 510 -23.45 12.26 24.82
N TRP A 511 -22.93 12.12 26.02
CA TRP A 511 -22.71 13.22 26.94
C TRP A 511 -21.27 13.22 27.43
N THR A 512 -20.50 14.22 27.08
CA THR A 512 -19.15 14.40 27.61
C THR A 512 -19.23 15.26 28.86
N SER A 513 -18.76 14.72 29.97
CA SER A 513 -18.89 15.34 31.27
C SER A 513 -17.67 15.14 32.14
N LYS A 514 -17.54 15.99 33.16
CA LYS A 514 -16.58 15.78 34.25
C LYS A 514 -17.30 15.13 35.41
N GLN A 515 -16.77 14.01 35.88
CA GLN A 515 -17.32 13.26 36.98
C GLN A 515 -16.38 13.24 38.19
N PRO A 516 -16.93 13.23 39.42
CA PRO A 516 -16.11 13.27 40.62
C PRO A 516 -15.33 11.96 40.80
N LEU A 517 -14.08 12.05 41.24
CA LEU A 517 -13.26 10.91 41.69
C LEU A 517 -13.36 10.75 43.21
N SER A 518 -13.79 9.57 43.65
CA SER A 518 -13.77 9.22 45.06
C SER A 518 -12.36 8.95 45.56
N GLU A 519 -12.16 8.95 46.90
CA GLU A 519 -10.89 8.53 47.50
C GLU A 519 -10.48 7.09 47.08
N ASN A 520 -11.49 6.21 46.90
CA ASN A 520 -11.25 4.86 46.43
C ASN A 520 -10.77 4.83 44.97
N ASP A 521 -11.28 5.71 44.13
CA ASP A 521 -10.84 5.82 42.72
C ASP A 521 -9.42 6.33 42.65
N LEU A 522 -9.06 7.33 43.44
CA LEU A 522 -7.70 7.84 43.55
C LEU A 522 -6.73 6.79 44.10
N ALA A 523 -7.17 5.94 45.04
CA ALA A 523 -6.36 4.81 45.52
C ALA A 523 -6.14 3.76 44.39
N ARG A 524 -7.14 3.47 43.59
CA ARG A 524 -7.02 2.57 42.43
C ARG A 524 -6.09 3.15 41.34
N LEU A 525 -6.21 4.43 41.04
CA LEU A 525 -5.31 5.13 40.11
C LEU A 525 -3.86 5.07 40.62
N GLN A 526 -3.66 5.17 41.93
CA GLN A 526 -2.33 5.00 42.55
C GLN A 526 -1.78 3.59 42.35
N GLU A 527 -2.62 2.54 42.42
CA GLU A 527 -2.20 1.17 42.11
C GLU A 527 -1.86 1.00 40.62
N LEU A 528 -2.69 1.55 39.73
CA LEU A 528 -2.49 1.50 38.28
C LEU A 528 -1.28 2.31 37.80
N SER A 529 -0.88 3.35 38.54
CA SER A 529 0.30 4.16 38.21
C SER A 529 1.62 3.34 38.22
N ALA A 530 1.64 2.21 38.94
CA ALA A 530 2.76 1.28 38.87
C ALA A 530 2.85 0.51 37.54
N CYS A 531 1.77 0.47 36.77
CA CYS A 531 1.68 -0.27 35.51
C CYS A 531 1.73 0.66 34.28
N SER A 532 1.50 1.97 34.44
CA SER A 532 1.47 2.95 33.35
C SER A 532 2.16 4.25 33.75
N SER A 533 3.12 4.66 32.93
CA SER A 533 3.81 5.97 33.07
C SER A 533 2.83 7.13 32.90
N ASP A 534 1.86 6.98 32.03
CA ASP A 534 0.89 8.03 31.70
C ASP A 534 -0.02 8.32 32.90
N ILE A 535 -0.48 7.25 33.59
CA ILE A 535 -1.24 7.39 34.84
C ILE A 535 -0.35 7.99 35.94
N ALA A 536 0.91 7.58 36.01
CA ALA A 536 1.84 8.12 37.01
C ALA A 536 2.09 9.62 36.84
N ASN A 537 2.22 10.07 35.60
CA ASN A 537 2.45 11.48 35.28
C ASN A 537 1.21 12.36 35.61
N GLU A 538 0.00 11.85 35.37
CA GLU A 538 -1.24 12.59 35.56
C GLU A 538 -1.85 12.44 36.97
N LEU A 539 -1.35 11.51 37.78
CA LEU A 539 -1.96 11.18 39.07
C LEU A 539 -2.08 12.39 40.01
N GLU A 540 -1.06 13.25 40.05
CA GLU A 540 -1.10 14.43 40.92
C GLU A 540 -2.16 15.46 40.44
N ASN A 541 -2.33 15.57 39.13
CA ASN A 541 -3.37 16.41 38.53
C ASN A 541 -4.76 15.90 38.91
N TYR A 542 -5.00 14.58 38.92
CA TYR A 542 -6.28 14.00 39.36
C TYR A 542 -6.52 14.20 40.87
N ARG A 543 -5.49 14.13 41.70
CA ARG A 543 -5.60 14.43 43.13
C ARG A 543 -6.01 15.87 43.43
N VAL A 544 -5.47 16.81 42.62
CA VAL A 544 -5.79 18.25 42.79
C VAL A 544 -7.21 18.55 42.27
N ARG A 545 -7.54 18.04 41.08
CA ARG A 545 -8.84 18.28 40.41
C ARG A 545 -10.00 17.54 41.07
N GLN A 546 -9.76 16.34 41.64
CA GLN A 546 -10.75 15.41 42.19
C GLN A 546 -11.91 15.10 41.21
N GLU A 547 -11.66 15.27 39.93
CA GLU A 547 -12.58 15.00 38.85
C GLU A 547 -11.84 14.48 37.62
N HIS A 548 -12.55 13.74 36.77
CA HIS A 548 -12.04 13.28 35.48
C HIS A 548 -13.10 13.47 34.41
N GLY A 549 -12.62 13.67 33.16
CA GLY A 549 -13.47 13.67 31.97
C GLY A 549 -13.91 12.25 31.61
N VAL A 550 -15.16 12.09 31.22
CA VAL A 550 -15.75 10.82 30.82
C VAL A 550 -16.74 11.02 29.67
N ASN A 551 -16.78 10.12 28.72
CA ASN A 551 -17.86 10.02 27.77
C ASN A 551 -18.96 9.09 28.34
N VAL A 552 -20.17 9.60 28.45
CA VAL A 552 -21.33 8.85 28.90
C VAL A 552 -22.21 8.55 27.68
N TYR A 553 -22.29 7.28 27.34
CA TYR A 553 -23.10 6.79 26.23
C TYR A 553 -24.50 6.39 26.72
N GLY A 554 -25.54 6.82 26.01
CA GLY A 554 -26.89 6.28 26.07
C GLY A 554 -27.15 5.41 24.85
N LEU A 555 -27.36 4.11 25.05
CA LEU A 555 -27.63 3.19 23.96
C LEU A 555 -29.07 2.71 23.97
N ASP A 556 -29.72 2.68 22.80
CA ASP A 556 -30.92 1.92 22.56
C ASP A 556 -30.65 0.42 22.61
N ASP A 557 -31.72 -0.39 22.66
CA ASP A 557 -31.57 -1.86 22.74
C ASP A 557 -30.76 -2.45 21.58
N PHE A 558 -30.97 -1.97 20.37
CA PHE A 558 -30.31 -2.49 19.18
C PHE A 558 -28.79 -2.19 19.15
N PRO A 559 -28.30 -0.96 19.35
CA PRO A 559 -26.84 -0.72 19.49
C PRO A 559 -26.21 -1.47 20.66
N ALA A 560 -26.95 -1.69 21.75
CA ALA A 560 -26.44 -2.38 22.93
C ALA A 560 -26.11 -3.88 22.66
N GLU A 561 -26.71 -4.49 21.65
CA GLU A 561 -26.41 -5.86 21.26
C GLU A 561 -24.97 -6.07 20.75
N TYR A 562 -24.34 -5.01 20.26
CA TYR A 562 -22.97 -5.06 19.73
C TYR A 562 -21.89 -4.87 20.82
N VAL A 563 -22.28 -4.59 22.06
CA VAL A 563 -21.33 -4.40 23.18
C VAL A 563 -20.73 -5.75 23.57
N GLN A 564 -19.41 -5.81 23.69
CA GLN A 564 -18.67 -7.05 23.98
C GLN A 564 -18.18 -7.05 25.44
N VAL A 565 -18.45 -8.12 26.16
CA VAL A 565 -18.01 -8.28 27.56
C VAL A 565 -16.53 -8.66 27.61
N LEU A 566 -15.77 -7.93 28.41
CA LEU A 566 -14.38 -8.23 28.75
C LEU A 566 -14.25 -8.87 30.14
N ASP A 567 -15.04 -8.41 31.11
CA ASP A 567 -15.09 -8.94 32.46
C ASP A 567 -16.51 -8.76 33.07
N GLY A 568 -16.98 -9.73 33.82
CA GLY A 568 -18.33 -9.73 34.37
C GLY A 568 -19.38 -10.37 33.46
N GLU A 569 -20.64 -10.01 33.63
CA GLU A 569 -21.79 -10.54 32.87
C GLU A 569 -22.75 -9.41 32.50
N LEU A 570 -23.33 -9.45 31.28
CA LEU A 570 -24.40 -8.52 30.89
C LEU A 570 -25.66 -8.82 31.70
N ASN A 571 -25.94 -7.99 32.66
CA ASN A 571 -27.25 -8.02 33.36
C ASN A 571 -28.17 -6.99 32.71
N THR A 572 -28.84 -7.43 31.65
CA THR A 572 -29.72 -6.56 30.85
C THR A 572 -30.90 -6.02 31.65
N GLU A 573 -31.43 -6.78 32.62
CA GLU A 573 -32.55 -6.33 33.45
C GLU A 573 -32.16 -5.18 34.38
N GLN A 574 -31.03 -5.29 35.09
CA GLN A 574 -30.52 -4.20 35.96
C GLN A 574 -30.06 -2.99 35.14
N TRP A 575 -29.48 -3.25 33.99
CA TRP A 575 -29.02 -2.16 33.08
C TRP A 575 -30.24 -1.40 32.55
N LYS A 576 -31.25 -2.07 31.98
CA LYS A 576 -32.51 -1.44 31.51
C LYS A 576 -33.28 -0.73 32.61
N ALA A 577 -33.20 -1.21 33.83
CA ALA A 577 -33.81 -0.58 34.99
C ALA A 577 -33.08 0.70 35.45
N GLY A 578 -31.92 1.06 34.84
CA GLY A 578 -31.15 2.25 35.17
C GLY A 578 -30.53 2.21 36.58
N THR A 579 -30.25 1.00 37.11
CA THR A 579 -29.59 0.82 38.40
C THR A 579 -28.11 0.39 38.27
N GLY A 580 -27.71 -0.07 37.09
CA GLY A 580 -26.36 -0.50 36.80
C GLY A 580 -25.81 0.15 35.55
N VAL A 581 -24.48 0.08 35.41
CA VAL A 581 -23.72 0.69 34.32
C VAL A 581 -22.70 -0.30 33.78
N TYR A 582 -22.41 -0.25 32.48
CA TYR A 582 -21.22 -0.86 31.91
C TYR A 582 -20.13 0.18 31.77
N VAL A 583 -18.87 -0.22 31.94
CA VAL A 583 -17.70 0.66 31.86
C VAL A 583 -16.66 0.11 30.88
N THR A 584 -15.86 0.96 30.27
CA THR A 584 -14.73 0.54 29.41
C THR A 584 -13.40 0.50 30.17
N PRO A 585 -12.38 -0.20 29.64
CA PRO A 585 -10.99 0.01 30.08
C PRO A 585 -10.51 1.44 29.81
N LEU A 586 -9.39 1.82 30.45
CA LEU A 586 -8.70 3.11 30.21
C LEU A 586 -7.98 3.05 28.85
N ARG A 587 -8.52 3.72 27.83
CA ARG A 587 -7.97 3.65 26.48
C ARG A 587 -6.81 4.62 26.23
N MET A 588 -6.80 5.74 26.93
CA MET A 588 -5.79 6.80 26.76
C MET A 588 -4.54 6.59 27.63
N MET A 589 -4.61 5.71 28.62
CA MET A 589 -3.60 5.52 29.65
C MET A 589 -3.07 4.09 29.65
N GLY A 590 -2.26 3.73 28.65
CA GLY A 590 -1.65 2.40 28.53
C GLY A 590 -2.10 1.61 27.29
N ASP A 591 -2.06 0.28 27.37
CA ASP A 591 -2.37 -0.63 26.26
C ASP A 591 -3.86 -0.96 26.10
N GLY A 592 -4.75 -0.27 26.82
CA GLY A 592 -6.19 -0.53 26.85
C GLY A 592 -6.61 -1.76 27.64
N SER A 593 -5.70 -2.38 28.40
CA SER A 593 -6.01 -3.52 29.28
C SER A 593 -6.28 -3.09 30.73
N LEU A 594 -5.95 -1.84 31.09
CA LEU A 594 -6.10 -1.31 32.44
C LEU A 594 -7.54 -0.88 32.72
N CYS A 595 -8.09 -1.34 33.83
CA CYS A 595 -9.48 -1.04 34.22
C CYS A 595 -9.47 -0.31 35.57
N LEU A 596 -10.05 0.91 35.60
CA LEU A 596 -10.26 1.65 36.85
C LEU A 596 -11.33 0.97 37.70
N TYR A 597 -12.39 0.47 37.06
CA TYR A 597 -13.48 -0.21 37.71
C TYR A 597 -13.58 -1.67 37.32
N LYS A 598 -14.11 -2.48 38.26
CA LYS A 598 -14.39 -3.93 38.07
C LYS A 598 -15.85 -4.20 38.39
N PRO A 599 -16.42 -5.29 37.88
CA PRO A 599 -17.78 -5.69 38.24
C PRO A 599 -17.95 -5.74 39.77
N GLY A 600 -19.08 -5.19 40.26
CA GLY A 600 -19.39 -5.04 41.68
C GLY A 600 -18.82 -3.77 42.35
N ASN A 601 -18.04 -2.95 41.62
CA ASN A 601 -17.71 -1.62 42.09
C ASN A 601 -18.90 -0.68 41.94
N GLN A 602 -18.85 0.48 42.58
CA GLN A 602 -19.86 1.53 42.44
C GLN A 602 -19.23 2.80 41.87
N ILE A 603 -19.94 3.48 40.99
CA ILE A 603 -19.59 4.78 40.46
C ILE A 603 -20.68 5.80 40.85
N SER A 604 -20.27 7.04 41.05
CA SER A 604 -21.15 8.16 41.34
C SER A 604 -21.19 9.06 40.11
N VAL A 605 -22.40 9.31 39.57
CA VAL A 605 -22.58 10.17 38.40
C VAL A 605 -23.45 11.35 38.80
N THR A 606 -22.98 12.56 38.48
CA THR A 606 -23.74 13.80 38.69
C THR A 606 -24.88 13.90 37.69
N GLN A 607 -26.10 14.05 38.18
CA GLN A 607 -27.33 14.21 37.38
C GLN A 607 -27.51 15.63 36.90
N LEU A 608 -28.49 15.85 36.01
CA LEU A 608 -28.84 17.16 35.45
C LEU A 608 -29.31 18.14 36.56
N ASP A 609 -29.94 17.63 37.62
CA ASP A 609 -30.38 18.43 38.75
C ASP A 609 -29.26 18.73 39.78
N GLY A 610 -28.03 18.31 39.49
CA GLY A 610 -26.88 18.51 40.37
C GLY A 610 -26.76 17.46 41.51
N THR A 611 -27.68 16.51 41.62
CA THR A 611 -27.59 15.41 42.60
C THR A 611 -26.65 14.30 42.07
N ASN A 612 -26.04 13.57 43.00
CA ASN A 612 -25.19 12.43 42.64
C ASN A 612 -25.97 11.12 42.81
N LYS A 613 -26.08 10.31 41.78
CA LYS A 613 -26.67 8.98 41.79
C LYS A 613 -25.57 7.92 41.70
N VAL A 614 -25.70 6.89 42.53
CA VAL A 614 -24.74 5.78 42.58
C VAL A 614 -25.25 4.64 41.75
N TYR A 615 -24.37 4.05 40.91
CA TYR A 615 -24.67 2.92 40.04
C TYR A 615 -23.71 1.79 40.30
N ASP A 616 -24.22 0.57 40.24
CA ASP A 616 -23.42 -0.66 40.33
C ASP A 616 -22.75 -0.95 38.97
N VAL A 617 -21.44 -1.15 38.93
CA VAL A 617 -20.71 -1.58 37.74
C VAL A 617 -21.04 -3.04 37.49
N LEU A 618 -21.78 -3.34 36.43
CA LEU A 618 -22.24 -4.69 36.10
C LEU A 618 -21.17 -5.48 35.31
N ALA A 619 -20.53 -4.82 34.37
CA ALA A 619 -19.50 -5.42 33.53
C ALA A 619 -18.50 -4.39 33.03
N VAL A 620 -17.28 -4.86 32.74
CA VAL A 620 -16.32 -4.14 31.90
C VAL A 620 -16.51 -4.61 30.47
N VAL A 621 -16.71 -3.66 29.57
CA VAL A 621 -17.07 -3.94 28.17
C VAL A 621 -16.20 -3.20 27.15
N SER A 622 -16.20 -3.67 25.94
CA SER A 622 -15.67 -2.97 24.77
C SER A 622 -16.83 -2.53 23.88
N ILE A 623 -16.82 -1.27 23.49
CA ILE A 623 -17.72 -0.76 22.46
C ILE A 623 -17.00 -0.86 21.12
N PRO A 624 -17.58 -1.43 20.06
CA PRO A 624 -17.00 -1.41 18.71
C PRO A 624 -16.71 0.03 18.22
N SER A 625 -15.60 0.21 17.52
CA SER A 625 -15.16 1.52 17.01
C SER A 625 -16.25 2.25 16.20
N ALA A 626 -17.04 1.51 15.44
CA ALA A 626 -18.12 2.05 14.63
C ALA A 626 -19.21 2.78 15.47
N LEU A 627 -19.41 2.40 16.74
CA LEU A 627 -20.37 3.02 17.64
C LEU A 627 -19.76 4.16 18.48
N GLN A 628 -18.43 4.25 18.54
CA GLN A 628 -17.73 5.24 19.35
C GLN A 628 -17.74 6.62 18.70
N THR A 629 -17.46 7.63 19.53
CA THR A 629 -17.11 8.97 19.07
C THR A 629 -15.61 9.05 18.79
N PRO A 630 -15.15 9.85 17.82
CA PRO A 630 -13.75 10.25 17.71
C PRO A 630 -13.27 11.09 18.90
N LEU A 631 -14.19 11.75 19.63
CA LEU A 631 -13.88 12.56 20.78
C LEU A 631 -13.39 11.67 21.95
N GLN A 632 -12.16 11.87 22.34
CA GLN A 632 -11.59 11.20 23.50
C GLN A 632 -11.29 12.22 24.59
N VAL A 633 -11.56 11.85 25.82
CA VAL A 633 -11.39 12.70 26.99
C VAL A 633 -10.54 12.02 28.05
N ASP A 634 -9.69 12.77 28.73
CA ASP A 634 -8.83 12.37 29.85
C ASP A 634 -8.28 10.92 29.71
N MET A 635 -8.68 10.01 30.59
CA MET A 635 -8.22 8.61 30.62
C MET A 635 -8.81 7.74 29.51
N GLY A 636 -9.76 8.24 28.74
CA GLY A 636 -10.51 7.46 27.75
C GLY A 636 -11.44 6.39 28.36
N LEU A 637 -11.96 6.67 29.56
CA LEU A 637 -12.97 5.86 30.23
C LEU A 637 -14.35 6.27 29.75
N ASP A 638 -15.19 5.28 29.41
CA ASP A 638 -16.56 5.54 29.01
C ASP A 638 -17.52 4.85 29.98
N TYR A 639 -18.69 5.47 30.22
CA TYR A 639 -19.82 4.89 30.92
C TYR A 639 -20.94 4.63 29.93
N ILE A 640 -21.62 3.49 30.04
CA ILE A 640 -22.62 3.04 29.09
C ILE A 640 -23.92 2.76 29.83
N PHE A 641 -24.90 3.59 29.58
CA PHE A 641 -26.24 3.53 30.14
C PHE A 641 -27.28 3.20 29.06
N PRO A 642 -28.48 2.73 29.42
CA PRO A 642 -29.60 2.71 28.51
C PRO A 642 -30.06 4.17 28.22
N THR A 643 -30.59 4.42 27.03
CA THR A 643 -31.03 5.75 26.58
C THR A 643 -31.98 6.42 27.58
N ASN A 644 -32.92 5.66 28.13
CA ASN A 644 -33.91 6.19 29.07
C ASN A 644 -33.29 6.65 30.41
N GLU A 645 -32.14 6.18 30.77
CA GLU A 645 -31.42 6.65 31.98
C GLU A 645 -30.62 7.91 31.68
N LEU A 646 -30.05 8.01 30.49
CA LEU A 646 -29.29 9.19 30.08
C LEU A 646 -30.24 10.39 29.84
N LEU A 647 -31.25 10.21 29.00
CA LEU A 647 -32.21 11.26 28.64
C LEU A 647 -33.15 11.57 29.81
N GLY A 648 -33.27 12.85 30.14
CA GLY A 648 -34.12 13.33 31.23
C GLY A 648 -33.47 13.25 32.62
N ASN A 649 -32.47 12.38 32.86
CA ASN A 649 -31.79 12.29 34.14
C ASN A 649 -30.40 12.99 34.10
N MET A 650 -29.60 12.73 33.06
CA MET A 650 -28.25 13.26 32.94
C MET A 650 -28.15 14.40 31.92
N VAL A 651 -28.97 14.33 30.90
CA VAL A 651 -29.09 15.39 29.86
C VAL A 651 -30.57 15.70 29.57
N SER A 652 -30.83 16.74 28.78
CA SER A 652 -32.18 17.07 28.33
C SER A 652 -32.84 15.90 27.63
N ALA A 653 -34.16 15.74 27.84
CA ALA A 653 -34.94 14.71 27.15
C ALA A 653 -34.97 14.92 25.62
N ASP A 654 -34.78 16.14 25.15
CA ASP A 654 -34.79 16.54 23.74
C ASP A 654 -33.38 16.56 23.10
N GLN A 655 -32.37 16.02 23.79
CA GLN A 655 -31.01 15.99 23.23
C GLN A 655 -30.99 15.19 21.92
N PRO A 656 -30.43 15.75 20.82
CA PRO A 656 -30.22 15.00 19.60
C PRO A 656 -29.28 13.80 19.81
N ALA A 657 -29.46 12.76 19.02
CA ALA A 657 -28.58 11.63 19.05
C ALA A 657 -27.22 11.97 18.41
N MET A 658 -26.17 11.29 18.85
CA MET A 658 -24.85 11.32 18.21
C MET A 658 -24.87 10.54 16.89
N LYS A 659 -25.41 9.33 16.93
CA LYS A 659 -25.52 8.45 15.76
C LYS A 659 -26.86 7.74 15.75
N THR A 660 -27.39 7.51 14.56
CA THR A 660 -28.47 6.55 14.31
C THR A 660 -27.94 5.46 13.40
N ILE A 661 -28.11 4.21 13.79
CA ILE A 661 -27.69 3.02 13.05
C ILE A 661 -28.91 2.17 12.70
N PHE A 662 -28.96 1.62 11.50
CA PHE A 662 -30.08 0.79 11.09
C PHE A 662 -29.75 -0.19 9.98
N ASN A 663 -30.54 -1.28 9.90
CA ASN A 663 -30.52 -2.28 8.85
C ASN A 663 -31.76 -2.17 7.98
N VAL A 664 -31.59 -2.45 6.70
CA VAL A 664 -32.66 -2.46 5.69
C VAL A 664 -32.52 -3.70 4.84
N ASP A 665 -33.62 -4.31 4.46
CA ASP A 665 -33.58 -5.47 3.58
C ASP A 665 -32.83 -5.19 2.25
N GLU A 666 -32.25 -6.21 1.64
CA GLU A 666 -31.38 -6.07 0.46
C GLU A 666 -32.08 -5.39 -0.74
N GLU A 667 -33.41 -5.55 -0.87
CA GLU A 667 -34.20 -4.97 -1.95
C GLU A 667 -34.31 -3.44 -1.84
N HIS A 668 -34.35 -2.90 -0.60
CA HIS A 668 -34.51 -1.48 -0.33
C HIS A 668 -33.21 -0.71 -0.08
N GLN A 669 -32.03 -1.38 0.06
CA GLN A 669 -30.75 -0.74 0.38
C GLN A 669 -30.41 0.41 -0.58
N LEU A 670 -30.54 0.20 -1.89
CA LEU A 670 -30.22 1.25 -2.88
C LEU A 670 -31.19 2.44 -2.82
N ALA A 671 -32.47 2.17 -2.55
CA ALA A 671 -33.47 3.23 -2.42
C ALA A 671 -33.19 4.08 -1.16
N THR A 672 -32.85 3.42 -0.06
CA THR A 672 -32.46 4.06 1.21
C THR A 672 -31.20 4.90 1.06
N GLU A 673 -30.19 4.39 0.36
CA GLU A 673 -28.95 5.15 0.09
C GLU A 673 -29.23 6.42 -0.72
N ASN A 674 -30.06 6.33 -1.75
CA ASN A 674 -30.49 7.51 -2.52
C ASN A 674 -31.30 8.50 -1.69
N TRP A 675 -32.15 8.02 -0.78
CA TRP A 675 -32.88 8.87 0.16
C TRP A 675 -31.92 9.58 1.12
N LEU A 676 -30.99 8.86 1.74
CA LEU A 676 -29.95 9.44 2.61
C LEU A 676 -29.13 10.50 1.89
N LYS A 677 -28.64 10.17 0.69
CA LYS A 677 -27.91 11.12 -0.13
C LYS A 677 -28.70 12.40 -0.40
N ASN A 678 -29.99 12.27 -0.74
CA ASN A 678 -30.83 13.43 -0.95
C ASN A 678 -31.08 14.19 0.35
N TYR A 679 -31.31 13.51 1.47
CA TYR A 679 -31.56 14.13 2.77
C TYR A 679 -30.32 14.92 3.24
N THR A 680 -29.14 14.30 3.24
CA THR A 680 -27.89 14.93 3.68
C THR A 680 -27.34 15.97 2.71
N THR A 681 -27.84 16.04 1.48
CA THR A 681 -27.43 17.08 0.52
C THR A 681 -28.40 18.27 0.49
N ASN A 682 -29.71 18.04 0.66
CA ASN A 682 -30.72 19.08 0.40
C ASN A 682 -31.60 19.43 1.61
N THR A 683 -31.64 18.56 2.65
CA THR A 683 -32.52 18.76 3.80
C THR A 683 -31.74 19.15 5.05
N ASP A 684 -30.71 18.36 5.37
CA ASP A 684 -29.83 18.64 6.50
C ASP A 684 -28.38 18.34 6.09
N THR A 685 -27.67 19.38 5.70
CA THR A 685 -26.29 19.32 5.21
C THR A 685 -25.27 19.07 6.32
N ALA A 686 -25.66 19.23 7.58
CA ALA A 686 -24.81 18.94 8.73
C ALA A 686 -24.70 17.43 9.00
N LEU A 687 -25.63 16.64 8.48
CA LEU A 687 -25.57 15.18 8.57
C LEU A 687 -24.82 14.56 7.38
N ASP A 688 -24.17 13.46 7.67
CA ASP A 688 -23.58 12.57 6.66
C ASP A 688 -23.80 11.11 7.04
N TYR A 689 -23.48 10.19 6.15
CA TYR A 689 -23.75 8.77 6.37
C TYR A 689 -22.64 7.86 5.87
N LEU A 690 -22.49 6.71 6.53
CA LEU A 690 -21.74 5.56 6.04
C LEU A 690 -22.73 4.50 5.54
N SER A 691 -22.41 3.90 4.40
CA SER A 691 -23.21 2.83 3.79
C SER A 691 -22.34 1.60 3.53
N LYS A 692 -22.84 0.41 3.90
CA LYS A 692 -22.17 -0.85 3.51
C LYS A 692 -22.03 -0.99 2.00
N VAL A 693 -22.94 -0.42 1.21
CA VAL A 693 -22.89 -0.46 -0.26
C VAL A 693 -21.65 0.30 -0.76
N THR A 694 -21.44 1.53 -0.28
CA THR A 694 -20.26 2.33 -0.63
C THR A 694 -18.97 1.70 -0.11
N LEU A 695 -18.95 1.19 1.13
CA LEU A 695 -17.80 0.47 1.68
C LEU A 695 -17.46 -0.80 0.89
N ARG A 696 -18.49 -1.50 0.37
CA ARG A 696 -18.30 -2.65 -0.52
C ARG A 696 -17.63 -2.24 -1.83
N GLN A 697 -18.01 -1.12 -2.43
CA GLN A 697 -17.39 -0.62 -3.66
C GLN A 697 -15.89 -0.29 -3.42
N THR A 698 -15.58 0.37 -2.31
CA THR A 698 -14.19 0.67 -1.91
C THR A 698 -13.38 -0.61 -1.69
N PHE A 699 -13.94 -1.58 -0.96
CA PHE A 699 -13.30 -2.88 -0.73
C PHE A 699 -13.07 -3.65 -2.04
N ASP A 700 -14.08 -3.74 -2.90
CA ASP A 700 -13.96 -4.41 -4.20
C ASP A 700 -12.95 -3.69 -5.11
N GLY A 701 -12.86 -2.38 -5.06
CA GLY A 701 -11.82 -1.58 -5.72
C GLY A 701 -10.42 -2.00 -5.29
N MET A 702 -10.18 -2.05 -3.98
CA MET A 702 -8.91 -2.50 -3.40
C MET A 702 -8.56 -3.94 -3.82
N ILE A 703 -9.50 -4.86 -3.74
CA ILE A 703 -9.33 -6.26 -4.18
C ILE A 703 -8.99 -6.34 -5.67
N ASN A 704 -9.70 -5.58 -6.52
CA ASN A 704 -9.48 -5.57 -7.96
C ASN A 704 -8.12 -4.99 -8.33
N MET A 705 -7.61 -4.01 -7.59
CA MET A 705 -6.24 -3.51 -7.73
C MET A 705 -5.21 -4.64 -7.53
N TYR A 706 -5.31 -5.39 -6.42
CA TYR A 706 -4.40 -6.51 -6.16
C TYR A 706 -4.50 -7.60 -7.23
N ARG A 707 -5.72 -7.90 -7.74
CA ARG A 707 -5.95 -8.84 -8.85
C ARG A 707 -5.28 -8.37 -10.14
N LEU A 708 -5.41 -7.10 -10.48
CA LEU A 708 -4.85 -6.51 -11.70
C LEU A 708 -3.32 -6.51 -11.67
N VAL A 709 -2.72 -5.97 -10.60
CA VAL A 709 -1.26 -5.88 -10.46
C VAL A 709 -0.64 -7.28 -10.39
N GLY A 710 -1.16 -8.11 -9.51
CA GLY A 710 -0.68 -9.48 -9.33
C GLY A 710 -0.86 -10.31 -10.61
N GLY A 711 -2.01 -10.18 -11.28
CA GLY A 711 -2.29 -10.85 -12.54
C GLY A 711 -1.35 -10.44 -13.67
N ALA A 712 -1.06 -9.15 -13.82
CA ALA A 712 -0.10 -8.64 -14.80
C ALA A 712 1.32 -9.20 -14.55
N LEU A 713 1.79 -9.20 -13.31
CA LEU A 713 3.08 -9.79 -12.95
C LEU A 713 3.12 -11.29 -13.23
N CYS A 714 2.05 -12.02 -12.88
CA CYS A 714 1.93 -13.46 -13.17
C CYS A 714 1.95 -13.74 -14.67
N ALA A 715 1.29 -12.94 -15.50
CA ALA A 715 1.28 -13.09 -16.95
C ALA A 715 2.69 -12.91 -17.56
N ILE A 716 3.45 -11.91 -17.11
CA ILE A 716 4.82 -11.68 -17.57
C ILE A 716 5.73 -12.85 -17.13
N LEU A 717 5.62 -13.32 -15.90
CA LEU A 717 6.40 -14.48 -15.43
C LEU A 717 6.02 -15.77 -16.15
N ALA A 718 4.76 -15.97 -16.47
CA ALA A 718 4.31 -17.11 -17.29
C ALA A 718 4.91 -17.06 -18.71
N LEU A 719 4.95 -15.90 -19.35
CA LEU A 719 5.64 -15.71 -20.64
C LEU A 719 7.14 -16.05 -20.54
N ILE A 720 7.80 -15.62 -19.46
CA ILE A 720 9.22 -15.96 -19.19
C ILE A 720 9.38 -17.47 -19.06
N GLY A 721 8.50 -18.15 -18.33
CA GLY A 721 8.50 -19.60 -18.17
C GLY A 721 8.33 -20.33 -19.50
N ILE A 722 7.36 -19.92 -20.30
CA ILE A 722 7.08 -20.48 -21.64
C ILE A 722 8.28 -20.30 -22.57
N LEU A 723 8.89 -19.12 -22.61
CA LEU A 723 10.07 -18.87 -23.44
C LEU A 723 11.29 -19.66 -23.00
N ASN A 724 11.50 -19.84 -21.69
CA ASN A 724 12.51 -20.73 -21.14
C ASN A 724 12.31 -22.18 -21.62
N PHE A 725 11.07 -22.65 -21.63
CA PHE A 725 10.74 -23.98 -22.12
C PHE A 725 10.94 -24.12 -23.62
N ILE A 726 10.44 -23.14 -24.42
CA ILE A 726 10.66 -23.13 -25.88
C ILE A 726 12.14 -23.20 -26.22
N ASN A 727 12.95 -22.36 -25.57
CA ASN A 727 14.38 -22.31 -25.80
C ASN A 727 15.06 -23.62 -25.39
N SER A 728 14.68 -24.18 -24.23
CA SER A 728 15.20 -25.46 -23.73
C SER A 728 14.84 -26.61 -24.63
N MET A 729 13.57 -26.71 -25.10
CA MET A 729 13.13 -27.77 -25.98
C MET A 729 13.75 -27.67 -27.37
N THR A 730 13.79 -26.49 -27.95
CA THR A 730 14.45 -26.25 -29.26
C THR A 730 15.89 -26.72 -29.21
N THR A 731 16.62 -26.34 -28.15
CA THR A 731 18.02 -26.75 -27.99
C THR A 731 18.18 -28.24 -27.74
N SER A 732 17.28 -28.85 -26.94
CA SER A 732 17.30 -30.29 -26.66
C SER A 732 17.11 -31.08 -27.96
N ILE A 733 16.22 -30.66 -28.82
CA ILE A 733 15.96 -31.29 -30.12
C ILE A 733 17.14 -31.07 -31.08
N LEU A 734 17.69 -29.85 -31.16
CA LEU A 734 18.82 -29.53 -32.02
C LEU A 734 20.10 -30.23 -31.59
N SER A 735 20.40 -30.33 -30.28
CA SER A 735 21.60 -31.04 -29.78
C SER A 735 21.55 -32.56 -30.00
N ARG A 736 20.34 -33.09 -30.16
CA ARG A 736 20.11 -34.54 -30.43
C ARG A 736 19.72 -34.85 -31.88
N TYR A 737 20.01 -33.91 -32.79
CA TYR A 737 19.64 -33.99 -34.21
C TYR A 737 20.16 -35.28 -34.86
N GLY A 738 21.42 -35.61 -34.66
CA GLY A 738 22.03 -36.83 -35.12
C GLY A 738 21.50 -38.09 -34.42
N GLU A 739 21.27 -38.07 -33.13
CA GLU A 739 20.69 -39.20 -32.37
C GLU A 739 19.28 -39.54 -32.91
N ILE A 740 18.44 -38.50 -33.14
CA ILE A 740 17.09 -38.67 -33.67
C ILE A 740 17.15 -39.20 -35.10
N ALA A 741 18.07 -38.71 -35.95
CA ALA A 741 18.26 -39.19 -37.31
C ALA A 741 18.74 -40.65 -37.31
N MET A 742 19.66 -41.04 -36.44
CA MET A 742 20.08 -42.43 -36.24
C MET A 742 18.91 -43.34 -35.81
N LEU A 743 18.11 -42.94 -34.85
CA LEU A 743 16.93 -43.70 -34.42
C LEU A 743 15.95 -43.91 -35.56
N GLN A 744 15.77 -42.91 -36.42
CA GLN A 744 14.91 -43.00 -37.59
C GLN A 744 15.52 -43.91 -38.69
N SER A 745 16.84 -43.93 -38.88
CA SER A 745 17.51 -44.85 -39.82
C SER A 745 17.45 -46.32 -39.37
N VAL A 746 17.34 -46.58 -38.05
CA VAL A 746 17.14 -47.92 -37.47
C VAL A 746 15.66 -48.35 -37.44
N GLY A 747 14.73 -47.48 -37.92
CA GLY A 747 13.34 -47.84 -38.09
C GLY A 747 12.33 -47.14 -37.15
N MET A 748 12.77 -46.18 -36.34
CA MET A 748 11.84 -45.38 -35.54
C MET A 748 11.01 -44.44 -36.42
N THR A 749 9.68 -44.55 -36.36
CA THR A 749 8.81 -43.71 -37.15
C THR A 749 8.76 -42.27 -36.63
N GLY A 750 8.48 -41.30 -37.51
CA GLY A 750 8.28 -39.90 -37.12
C GLY A 750 7.17 -39.73 -36.08
N ARG A 751 6.16 -40.60 -36.07
CA ARG A 751 5.08 -40.60 -35.06
C ARG A 751 5.61 -40.99 -33.66
N GLN A 752 6.50 -41.98 -33.60
CA GLN A 752 7.13 -42.38 -32.34
C GLN A 752 8.07 -41.31 -31.78
N VAL A 753 8.80 -40.60 -32.68
CA VAL A 753 9.64 -39.46 -32.26
C VAL A 753 8.78 -38.35 -31.67
N LYS A 754 7.67 -37.98 -32.30
CA LYS A 754 6.72 -37.00 -31.77
C LYS A 754 6.18 -37.41 -30.41
N GLN A 755 5.77 -38.66 -30.24
CA GLN A 755 5.29 -39.21 -28.97
C GLN A 755 6.37 -39.12 -27.86
N MET A 756 7.61 -39.48 -28.18
CA MET A 756 8.72 -39.37 -27.23
C MET A 756 8.93 -37.92 -26.79
N LEU A 757 8.89 -36.95 -27.70
CA LEU A 757 9.08 -35.55 -27.39
C LEU A 757 7.89 -34.96 -26.60
N ILE A 758 6.65 -35.40 -26.87
CA ILE A 758 5.47 -35.05 -26.08
C ILE A 758 5.61 -35.55 -24.64
N TYR A 759 6.00 -36.85 -24.46
CA TYR A 759 6.21 -37.39 -23.11
C TYR A 759 7.34 -36.68 -22.36
N GLU A 760 8.38 -36.23 -23.08
CA GLU A 760 9.44 -35.40 -22.50
C GLU A 760 8.90 -34.05 -22.04
N GLY A 761 8.05 -33.38 -22.85
CA GLY A 761 7.38 -32.13 -22.49
C GLY A 761 6.45 -32.28 -21.29
N ILE A 762 5.59 -33.32 -21.28
CA ILE A 762 4.69 -33.61 -20.14
C ILE A 762 5.52 -33.90 -18.87
N GLY A 763 6.68 -34.51 -18.97
CA GLY A 763 7.58 -34.69 -17.86
C GLY A 763 8.04 -33.37 -17.23
N TYR A 764 8.30 -32.33 -18.02
CA TYR A 764 8.58 -30.99 -17.52
C TYR A 764 7.38 -30.39 -16.78
N SER A 765 6.16 -30.59 -17.32
CA SER A 765 4.93 -30.11 -16.64
C SER A 765 4.73 -30.76 -15.28
N ILE A 766 4.83 -32.08 -15.21
CA ILE A 766 4.65 -32.83 -13.96
C ILE A 766 5.65 -32.36 -12.90
N LEU A 767 6.94 -32.25 -13.27
CA LEU A 767 7.97 -31.79 -12.34
C LEU A 767 7.75 -30.32 -11.94
N GLY A 768 7.31 -29.47 -12.87
CA GLY A 768 6.97 -28.07 -12.61
C GLY A 768 5.78 -27.93 -11.66
N LEU A 769 4.72 -28.72 -11.87
CA LEU A 769 3.53 -28.73 -11.01
C LEU A 769 3.85 -29.27 -9.60
N LEU A 770 4.63 -30.33 -9.49
CA LEU A 770 5.07 -30.86 -8.19
C LEU A 770 5.91 -29.84 -7.44
N GLY A 771 6.84 -29.16 -8.14
CA GLY A 771 7.62 -28.07 -7.57
C GLY A 771 6.77 -26.89 -7.15
N SER A 772 5.79 -26.49 -7.98
CA SER A 772 4.90 -25.39 -7.65
C SER A 772 3.98 -25.71 -6.47
N LEU A 773 3.50 -26.94 -6.35
CA LEU A 773 2.67 -27.37 -5.22
C LEU A 773 3.44 -27.24 -3.90
N ILE A 774 4.66 -27.77 -3.82
CA ILE A 774 5.48 -27.68 -2.61
C ILE A 774 5.81 -26.21 -2.27
N LEU A 775 6.26 -25.44 -3.25
CA LEU A 775 6.64 -24.05 -3.04
C LEU A 775 5.41 -23.15 -2.75
N SER A 776 4.23 -23.41 -3.32
CA SER A 776 2.99 -22.68 -3.02
C SER A 776 2.52 -22.89 -1.57
N VAL A 777 2.66 -24.12 -1.06
CA VAL A 777 2.38 -24.40 0.37
C VAL A 777 3.31 -23.58 1.26
N ILE A 778 4.61 -23.62 0.98
CA ILE A 778 5.61 -22.86 1.75
C ILE A 778 5.31 -21.36 1.67
N ALA A 779 5.10 -20.81 0.47
CA ALA A 779 4.85 -19.39 0.26
C ALA A 779 3.55 -18.94 0.97
N SER A 780 2.49 -19.73 0.93
CA SER A 780 1.22 -19.43 1.59
C SER A 780 1.36 -19.42 3.12
N LEU A 781 2.05 -20.40 3.70
CA LEU A 781 2.25 -20.50 5.15
C LEU A 781 3.23 -19.46 5.73
N THR A 782 4.14 -18.94 4.91
CA THR A 782 5.16 -17.98 5.35
C THR A 782 4.83 -16.58 4.83
N VAL A 783 5.06 -16.33 3.55
CA VAL A 783 4.99 -14.99 2.95
C VAL A 783 3.57 -14.42 3.00
N VAL A 784 2.56 -15.18 2.51
CA VAL A 784 1.18 -14.67 2.42
C VAL A 784 0.62 -14.42 3.82
N ARG A 785 0.85 -15.34 4.74
CA ARG A 785 0.39 -15.19 6.13
C ARG A 785 1.04 -14.00 6.84
N MET A 786 2.35 -13.77 6.62
CA MET A 786 3.05 -12.62 7.19
C MET A 786 2.57 -11.29 6.62
N MET A 787 2.28 -11.24 5.31
CA MET A 787 1.77 -10.02 4.66
C MET A 787 0.41 -9.57 5.21
N GLY A 788 -0.43 -10.51 5.64
CA GLY A 788 -1.75 -10.21 6.20
C GLY A 788 -1.79 -10.07 7.71
N ALA A 789 -0.70 -10.38 8.42
CA ALA A 789 -0.72 -10.44 9.89
C ALA A 789 -1.00 -9.11 10.59
N GLU A 790 -0.70 -7.99 9.94
CA GLU A 790 -0.92 -6.63 10.46
C GLU A 790 -2.29 -6.04 10.05
N LEU A 791 -3.06 -6.74 9.20
CA LEU A 791 -4.35 -6.27 8.71
C LEU A 791 -5.49 -6.93 9.50
N THR A 792 -6.33 -6.15 10.16
CA THR A 792 -7.47 -6.60 10.96
C THR A 792 -8.48 -7.39 10.14
N TYR A 793 -8.68 -6.98 8.89
CA TYR A 793 -9.59 -7.57 7.91
C TYR A 793 -8.97 -8.67 7.05
N PHE A 794 -7.86 -9.29 7.49
CA PHE A 794 -7.23 -10.40 6.79
C PHE A 794 -7.46 -11.72 7.54
N THR A 795 -8.20 -12.64 6.92
CA THR A 795 -8.42 -14.01 7.42
C THR A 795 -7.72 -14.98 6.49
N TRP A 796 -6.55 -15.47 6.90
CA TRP A 796 -5.78 -16.37 6.05
C TRP A 796 -6.54 -17.64 5.69
N HIS A 797 -6.79 -17.86 4.39
CA HIS A 797 -7.43 -19.07 3.84
C HIS A 797 -6.44 -19.80 2.93
N PHE A 798 -6.12 -21.03 3.29
CA PHE A 798 -5.24 -21.85 2.45
C PHE A 798 -5.97 -22.35 1.21
N THR A 799 -5.38 -22.10 0.01
CA THR A 799 -5.92 -22.58 -1.27
C THR A 799 -4.83 -22.96 -2.26
N LEU A 800 -5.13 -23.97 -3.08
CA LEU A 800 -4.29 -24.43 -4.19
C LEU A 800 -5.04 -24.42 -5.54
N ILE A 801 -6.21 -23.79 -5.59
CA ILE A 801 -7.06 -23.71 -6.79
C ILE A 801 -6.26 -23.26 -8.02
N PRO A 802 -5.46 -22.17 -7.98
CA PRO A 802 -4.68 -21.74 -9.13
C PRO A 802 -3.66 -22.76 -9.62
N VAL A 803 -3.05 -23.54 -8.71
CA VAL A 803 -2.11 -24.61 -9.10
C VAL A 803 -2.82 -25.65 -9.95
N PHE A 804 -4.03 -26.06 -9.55
CA PHE A 804 -4.84 -27.03 -10.28
C PHE A 804 -5.36 -26.47 -11.62
N LEU A 805 -5.78 -25.21 -11.66
CA LEU A 805 -6.20 -24.53 -12.90
C LEU A 805 -5.06 -24.44 -13.92
N CYS A 806 -3.82 -24.30 -13.50
CA CYS A 806 -2.66 -24.25 -14.38
C CYS A 806 -2.29 -25.61 -15.00
N ILE A 807 -2.87 -26.75 -14.56
CA ILE A 807 -2.54 -28.09 -15.09
C ILE A 807 -2.80 -28.16 -16.58
N ILE A 808 -4.00 -27.81 -17.02
CA ILE A 808 -4.42 -27.94 -18.44
C ILE A 808 -3.60 -27.03 -19.35
N PRO A 809 -3.47 -25.70 -19.11
CA PRO A 809 -2.65 -24.82 -19.95
C PRO A 809 -1.20 -25.27 -20.03
N LEU A 810 -0.61 -25.69 -18.90
CA LEU A 810 0.79 -26.10 -18.84
C LEU A 810 1.04 -27.38 -19.64
N ILE A 811 0.16 -28.39 -19.52
CA ILE A 811 0.26 -29.63 -20.30
C ILE A 811 0.10 -29.35 -21.79
N LEU A 812 -0.85 -28.50 -22.18
CA LEU A 812 -1.05 -28.11 -23.58
C LEU A 812 0.19 -27.44 -24.17
N ILE A 813 0.75 -26.44 -23.49
CA ILE A 813 1.96 -25.73 -23.94
C ILE A 813 3.13 -26.72 -24.06
N THR A 814 3.34 -27.59 -23.08
CA THR A 814 4.46 -28.53 -23.06
C THR A 814 4.29 -29.69 -24.01
N ALA A 815 3.09 -29.98 -24.52
CA ALA A 815 2.83 -30.91 -25.58
C ALA A 815 2.98 -30.27 -26.97
N ILE A 816 2.48 -29.02 -27.15
CA ILE A 816 2.48 -28.35 -28.47
C ILE A 816 3.90 -27.87 -28.86
N VAL A 817 4.65 -27.28 -27.95
CA VAL A 817 5.98 -26.71 -28.24
C VAL A 817 6.95 -27.75 -28.85
N PRO A 818 7.13 -28.97 -28.28
CA PRO A 818 7.97 -29.98 -28.88
C PRO A 818 7.54 -30.39 -30.29
N LEU A 819 6.23 -30.45 -30.56
CA LEU A 819 5.69 -30.77 -31.89
C LEU A 819 6.05 -29.71 -32.93
N VAL A 820 5.89 -28.42 -32.57
CA VAL A 820 6.27 -27.31 -33.44
C VAL A 820 7.77 -27.32 -33.71
N CYS A 821 8.58 -27.51 -32.68
CA CYS A 821 10.04 -27.62 -32.83
C CYS A 821 10.45 -28.80 -33.71
N TYR A 822 9.85 -29.98 -33.51
CA TYR A 822 10.09 -31.14 -34.34
C TYR A 822 9.70 -30.95 -35.80
N ASN A 823 8.50 -30.39 -36.08
CA ASN A 823 8.03 -30.16 -37.43
C ASN A 823 8.96 -29.21 -38.22
N LYS A 824 9.50 -28.15 -37.56
CA LYS A 824 10.56 -27.32 -38.16
C LYS A 824 11.86 -28.09 -38.46
N MET A 825 12.21 -29.04 -37.62
CA MET A 825 13.37 -29.90 -37.80
C MET A 825 13.15 -30.89 -38.93
N ALA A 826 11.95 -31.48 -39.04
CA ALA A 826 11.60 -32.54 -39.97
C ALA A 826 11.48 -32.10 -41.46
N GLN A 827 11.56 -30.78 -41.71
CA GLN A 827 11.62 -30.22 -43.07
C GLN A 827 12.88 -30.68 -43.84
N LYS A 828 13.95 -31.09 -43.16
CA LYS A 828 15.18 -31.66 -43.78
C LYS A 828 15.10 -33.19 -43.79
N THR A 829 15.57 -33.82 -44.85
CA THR A 829 15.61 -35.29 -44.98
C THR A 829 16.48 -35.93 -43.93
N VAL A 830 16.29 -37.23 -43.62
CA VAL A 830 17.10 -37.97 -42.62
C VAL A 830 18.56 -37.97 -43.02
N VAL A 831 18.84 -38.12 -44.34
CA VAL A 831 20.22 -38.13 -44.89
C VAL A 831 20.93 -36.79 -44.69
N GLU A 832 20.23 -35.67 -44.97
CA GLU A 832 20.75 -34.32 -44.72
C GLU A 832 21.01 -34.08 -43.24
N ARG A 833 20.17 -34.66 -42.37
CA ARG A 833 20.32 -34.55 -40.95
C ARG A 833 21.51 -35.28 -40.39
N LEU A 834 21.84 -36.46 -40.93
CA LEU A 834 23.04 -37.20 -40.59
C LEU A 834 24.32 -36.48 -41.04
N ARG A 835 24.31 -35.93 -42.26
CA ARG A 835 25.44 -35.20 -42.86
C ARG A 835 25.71 -33.86 -42.12
N LEU A 836 24.74 -33.24 -41.50
CA LEU A 836 24.91 -32.04 -40.69
C LEU A 836 25.33 -32.33 -39.23
N ALA A 837 25.26 -33.61 -38.82
CA ALA A 837 25.71 -34.08 -37.52
C ALA A 837 27.17 -34.48 -37.47
N GLU A 838 27.76 -34.83 -38.65
CA GLU A 838 29.22 -35.00 -38.88
C GLU A 838 29.87 -33.61 -39.00
#